data_e7c395213c9dade9312b57dec5aba385
#
_entry.id   e7c395213c9dade9312b57dec5aba385
#
_cell.length_a   1.000
_cell.length_b   1.000
_cell.length_c   1.000
_cell.angle_alpha   90.00
_cell.angle_beta   90.00
_cell.angle_gamma   90.00
#
_symmetry.space_group_name_H-M   'P 1'
#
loop_
_entity.id
_entity.type
_entity.pdbx_description
1 polymer ?
#
loop_
_entity_poly.entity_id
_entity_poly.type
_entity_poly.pdbx_seq_one_letter_code
_entity_poly.pdbx_strand_id
1 'polypeptide(L)'
;MKFLAVLTIVTTISFNLVAADYNTIQIADKDFLLKQKKIYNLVYYISQPSLVNPSLYEEGRSYNIEANIDSYTNTTAVKNFLYLYENGMLPRGELSSLYYPKLRKETEALFRLLYYAKDFETFFKTALWARIYINEMQFGEAMYAVITLRDDTRFIQLPPPYELYPYGFFNSEVLKKAYHAKLFGKLDSKKFDEYDTYIIPANYSGWYVSREYDVEHKINYFTEDIGLNAFYFYVRQEYPFWLKGEEFGLEKNRGMNYLYGHKQLLSRYYLERLSNDIGKIEDFDWHNKFYIGYYPTMTYHNGLPMPQRPYWSKFPYYKYKYIKDIEDIESRISAAIDSGFILDATGKMINIYTSEGLNILGNIIEGNMDSCNPDFYGSIDLLARKIFGYNLEPSTPYQIIPSAFEFYSTSMRDPAFYRFYKRILSYYFRYKLHQKPYNKNEIIYPELKIESFVVDKLITYFNQFDTSINNGLIMDDAKEAENTLIKIRQYRLNHNPFSFHLAINSEKSMKAVIRIFLGPKYNSHHKPIDFAEYAMYFYEMDNWVVDLNAGMNKIVRNSQDCFFTMPDPEPSEILYKKLLKALDGSDKFSYAERIYGFPERLLLPKGKKEGMPFQIFVYINPVEGELIPSMSRVFGGYKFDNKSYGFPLDRPAFNFRYAGPNMMLKDIMIYHKDETELNMTY
;
A
#
# COMPACT_ATOMS: atom_id res chain seq x y z
N MET A 1 -13.61 41.89 -61.79
CA MET A 1 -13.28 41.75 -60.37
C MET A 1 -14.20 40.69 -59.78
N LYS A 2 -13.70 39.44 -59.59
CA LYS A 2 -14.44 38.36 -58.97
C LYS A 2 -13.83 38.11 -57.58
N PHE A 3 -14.58 38.37 -56.51
CA PHE A 3 -14.19 38.01 -55.17
C PHE A 3 -14.48 36.52 -54.95
N LEU A 4 -13.43 35.77 -54.70
CA LEU A 4 -13.52 34.40 -54.24
C LEU A 4 -13.62 34.41 -52.72
N ALA A 5 -14.77 34.06 -52.18
CA ALA A 5 -14.94 33.84 -50.74
C ALA A 5 -14.41 32.40 -50.40
N VAL A 6 -13.29 32.36 -49.72
CA VAL A 6 -12.78 31.10 -49.14
C VAL A 6 -13.48 30.91 -47.80
N LEU A 7 -14.35 29.92 -47.77
CA LEU A 7 -15.02 29.49 -46.52
C LEU A 7 -14.04 28.59 -45.75
N THR A 8 -13.37 29.16 -44.76
CA THR A 8 -12.52 28.41 -43.84
C THR A 8 -13.44 27.74 -42.81
N ILE A 9 -13.66 26.45 -42.95
CA ILE A 9 -14.32 25.66 -41.91
C ILE A 9 -13.27 25.47 -40.79
N VAL A 10 -13.38 26.27 -39.75
CA VAL A 10 -12.65 26.03 -38.48
C VAL A 10 -13.40 24.92 -37.77
N THR A 11 -12.93 23.71 -37.92
CA THR A 11 -13.30 22.61 -37.01
C THR A 11 -12.62 22.90 -35.67
N THR A 12 -13.36 23.49 -34.75
CA THR A 12 -13.00 23.54 -33.32
C THR A 12 -12.97 22.13 -32.79
N ILE A 13 -11.78 21.55 -32.73
CA ILE A 13 -11.54 20.36 -31.93
C ILE A 13 -11.58 20.86 -30.46
N SER A 14 -12.72 20.75 -29.82
CA SER A 14 -12.81 20.89 -28.38
C SER A 14 -12.12 19.67 -27.75
N PHE A 15 -10.89 19.86 -27.30
CA PHE A 15 -10.30 18.97 -26.33
C PHE A 15 -11.07 19.17 -25.02
N ASN A 16 -12.04 18.30 -24.75
CA ASN A 16 -12.64 18.21 -23.44
C ASN A 16 -11.62 17.54 -22.51
N LEU A 17 -10.74 18.34 -21.92
CA LEU A 17 -10.05 18.03 -20.68
C LEU A 17 -11.10 18.13 -19.55
N VAL A 18 -11.90 17.10 -19.39
CA VAL A 18 -12.61 16.87 -18.15
C VAL A 18 -11.99 15.62 -17.52
N ALA A 19 -10.75 15.77 -17.08
CA ALA A 19 -10.35 15.10 -15.85
C ALA A 19 -11.12 15.83 -14.74
N ALA A 20 -12.14 15.23 -14.20
CA ALA A 20 -12.58 15.63 -12.87
C ALA A 20 -11.35 15.47 -11.99
N ASP A 21 -10.74 16.57 -11.59
CA ASP A 21 -9.56 16.62 -10.72
C ASP A 21 -9.97 16.15 -9.33
N TYR A 22 -10.02 14.82 -9.15
CA TYR A 22 -10.21 14.20 -7.84
C TYR A 22 -8.93 14.25 -6.98
N ASN A 23 -7.83 14.74 -7.52
CA ASN A 23 -6.65 15.18 -6.79
C ASN A 23 -6.70 16.72 -6.69
N THR A 24 -7.55 17.24 -5.83
CA THR A 24 -7.57 18.68 -5.56
C THR A 24 -6.23 19.08 -4.95
N ILE A 25 -5.39 19.73 -5.75
CA ILE A 25 -4.16 20.36 -5.26
C ILE A 25 -4.58 21.64 -4.55
N GLN A 26 -4.31 21.71 -3.26
CA GLN A 26 -4.56 22.91 -2.45
C GLN A 26 -3.28 23.64 -2.18
N ILE A 27 -3.36 24.97 -2.06
CA ILE A 27 -2.26 25.81 -1.61
C ILE A 27 -2.37 25.93 -0.09
N ALA A 28 -1.30 25.59 0.61
CA ALA A 28 -1.24 25.63 2.05
C ALA A 28 -1.33 27.07 2.57
N ASP A 29 -2.17 27.26 3.57
CA ASP A 29 -2.17 28.48 4.37
C ASP A 29 -1.08 28.40 5.48
N LYS A 30 -0.93 29.50 6.21
CA LYS A 30 0.08 29.61 7.27
C LYS A 30 -0.16 28.60 8.42
N ASP A 31 -1.41 28.33 8.76
CA ASP A 31 -1.76 27.37 9.83
C ASP A 31 -1.34 25.95 9.44
N PHE A 32 -1.69 25.53 8.21
CA PHE A 32 -1.26 24.25 7.69
C PHE A 32 0.27 24.11 7.67
N LEU A 33 0.99 25.15 7.16
CA LEU A 33 2.45 25.13 7.11
C LEU A 33 3.10 24.96 8.50
N LEU A 34 2.55 25.65 9.52
CA LEU A 34 3.03 25.51 10.90
C LEU A 34 2.78 24.10 11.46
N LYS A 35 1.61 23.55 11.21
CA LYS A 35 1.28 22.17 11.60
C LYS A 35 2.18 21.16 10.89
N GLN A 36 2.38 21.32 9.58
CA GLN A 36 3.28 20.49 8.79
C GLN A 36 4.71 20.51 9.35
N LYS A 37 5.23 21.70 9.71
CA LYS A 37 6.56 21.85 10.32
C LYS A 37 6.64 21.17 11.70
N LYS A 38 5.63 21.38 12.54
CA LYS A 38 5.56 20.76 13.88
C LYS A 38 5.57 19.23 13.78
N ILE A 39 4.73 18.65 12.90
CA ILE A 39 4.67 17.20 12.70
C ILE A 39 5.97 16.66 12.12
N TYR A 40 6.56 17.33 11.13
CA TYR A 40 7.84 16.94 10.57
C TYR A 40 8.91 16.79 11.67
N ASN A 41 9.06 17.80 12.51
CA ASN A 41 10.01 17.77 13.63
C ASN A 41 9.69 16.69 14.67
N LEU A 42 8.41 16.36 14.85
CA LEU A 42 7.95 15.38 15.83
C LEU A 42 8.33 13.94 15.43
N VAL A 43 8.30 13.62 14.14
CA VAL A 43 8.52 12.25 13.64
C VAL A 43 9.98 11.94 13.29
N TYR A 44 10.85 12.94 13.26
CA TYR A 44 12.27 12.75 13.00
C TYR A 44 13.04 12.33 14.26
N TYR A 45 14.00 11.41 14.13
CA TYR A 45 14.86 10.92 15.20
C TYR A 45 14.11 10.51 16.47
N ILE A 46 13.05 9.72 16.30
CA ILE A 46 12.20 9.24 17.42
C ILE A 46 13.03 8.47 18.45
N SER A 47 14.06 7.73 18.05
CA SER A 47 14.97 7.01 18.93
C SER A 47 15.86 7.92 19.79
N GLN A 48 16.07 9.18 19.40
CA GLN A 48 16.95 10.15 20.05
C GLN A 48 16.22 11.49 20.32
N PRO A 49 15.17 11.50 21.15
CA PRO A 49 14.29 12.67 21.30
C PRO A 49 14.97 13.92 21.87
N SER A 50 16.04 13.77 22.65
CA SER A 50 16.75 14.87 23.30
C SER A 50 17.77 15.58 22.41
N LEU A 51 18.26 14.92 21.34
CA LEU A 51 19.43 15.41 20.59
C LEU A 51 19.07 16.40 19.49
N VAL A 52 17.93 16.23 18.83
CA VAL A 52 17.63 16.92 17.57
C VAL A 52 16.91 18.26 17.75
N ASN A 53 16.09 18.39 18.79
CA ASN A 53 15.38 19.62 19.07
C ASN A 53 15.21 19.84 20.58
N PRO A 54 16.20 20.48 21.24
CA PRO A 54 16.17 20.67 22.71
C PRO A 54 14.92 21.42 23.22
N SER A 55 14.39 22.38 22.46
CA SER A 55 13.20 23.14 22.90
C SER A 55 11.94 22.26 22.90
N LEU A 56 11.76 21.43 21.87
CA LEU A 56 10.65 20.48 21.82
C LEU A 56 10.77 19.37 22.88
N TYR A 57 12.01 18.96 23.19
CA TYR A 57 12.26 18.01 24.26
C TYR A 57 11.84 18.57 25.61
N GLU A 58 12.22 19.80 25.96
CA GLU A 58 11.84 20.44 27.23
C GLU A 58 10.33 20.71 27.29
N GLU A 59 9.69 21.09 26.19
CA GLU A 59 8.24 21.26 26.12
C GLU A 59 7.52 19.93 26.42
N GLY A 60 7.94 18.84 25.77
CA GLY A 60 7.35 17.51 26.02
C GLY A 60 7.61 17.01 27.44
N ARG A 61 8.80 17.27 27.97
CA ARG A 61 9.17 16.85 29.33
C ARG A 61 8.36 17.58 30.41
N SER A 62 8.03 18.84 30.19
CA SER A 62 7.27 19.65 31.13
C SER A 62 5.76 19.45 31.07
N TYR A 63 5.25 18.78 30.00
CA TYR A 63 3.82 18.59 29.80
C TYR A 63 3.26 17.54 30.76
N ASN A 64 2.20 17.91 31.51
CA ASN A 64 1.51 17.01 32.44
C ASN A 64 0.10 16.68 31.93
N ILE A 65 -0.08 15.43 31.47
CA ILE A 65 -1.33 14.94 30.88
C ILE A 65 -2.46 14.97 31.90
N GLU A 66 -2.23 14.53 33.13
CA GLU A 66 -3.23 14.46 34.18
C GLU A 66 -3.75 15.85 34.57
N ALA A 67 -2.84 16.81 34.73
CA ALA A 67 -3.19 18.21 35.04
C ALA A 67 -3.99 18.88 33.89
N ASN A 68 -3.90 18.37 32.66
CA ASN A 68 -4.60 18.90 31.51
C ASN A 68 -5.72 17.97 31.01
N ILE A 69 -6.27 17.10 31.86
CA ILE A 69 -7.25 16.09 31.47
C ILE A 69 -8.51 16.68 30.83
N ASP A 70 -8.90 17.89 31.19
CA ASP A 70 -10.04 18.62 30.65
C ASP A 70 -9.80 19.08 29.18
N SER A 71 -8.56 19.01 28.70
CA SER A 71 -8.22 19.31 27.31
C SER A 71 -8.45 18.12 26.36
N TYR A 72 -9.05 17.04 26.84
CA TYR A 72 -9.41 15.87 26.03
C TYR A 72 -10.93 15.67 25.98
N THR A 73 -11.42 15.20 24.84
CA THR A 73 -12.85 14.95 24.61
C THR A 73 -13.33 13.67 25.31
N ASN A 74 -12.42 12.72 25.56
CA ASN A 74 -12.72 11.46 26.25
C ASN A 74 -11.76 11.25 27.44
N THR A 75 -12.16 11.75 28.61
CA THR A 75 -11.35 11.64 29.82
C THR A 75 -11.19 10.22 30.35
N THR A 76 -12.12 9.31 30.00
CA THR A 76 -12.00 7.89 30.34
C THR A 76 -10.85 7.23 29.57
N ALA A 77 -10.67 7.55 28.29
CA ALA A 77 -9.53 7.06 27.50
C ALA A 77 -8.20 7.56 28.09
N VAL A 78 -8.13 8.81 28.53
CA VAL A 78 -6.94 9.37 29.19
C VAL A 78 -6.63 8.62 30.50
N LYS A 79 -7.61 8.42 31.36
CA LYS A 79 -7.44 7.66 32.61
C LYS A 79 -7.00 6.23 32.37
N ASN A 80 -7.56 5.56 31.36
CA ASN A 80 -7.15 4.21 30.99
C ASN A 80 -5.70 4.16 30.50
N PHE A 81 -5.26 5.16 29.75
CA PHE A 81 -3.88 5.25 29.31
C PHE A 81 -2.94 5.49 30.51
N LEU A 82 -3.24 6.46 31.38
CA LEU A 82 -2.44 6.75 32.57
C LEU A 82 -2.33 5.52 33.47
N TYR A 83 -3.43 4.80 33.69
CA TYR A 83 -3.41 3.55 34.45
C TYR A 83 -2.45 2.49 33.84
N LEU A 84 -2.46 2.32 32.52
CA LEU A 84 -1.51 1.40 31.85
C LEU A 84 -0.07 1.88 32.00
N TYR A 85 0.16 3.18 31.84
CA TYR A 85 1.49 3.78 31.95
C TYR A 85 2.08 3.63 33.36
N GLU A 86 1.31 3.89 34.38
CA GLU A 86 1.71 3.76 35.80
C GLU A 86 1.97 2.31 36.23
N ASN A 87 1.24 1.36 35.63
CA ASN A 87 1.43 -0.08 35.87
C ASN A 87 2.53 -0.72 35.01
N GLY A 88 3.22 0.06 34.19
CA GLY A 88 4.33 -0.35 33.34
C GLY A 88 3.89 -0.79 31.97
N MET A 89 4.19 0.03 30.97
CA MET A 89 4.11 -0.28 29.55
C MET A 89 5.48 -0.76 29.01
N LEU A 90 5.50 -1.19 27.76
CA LEU A 90 6.73 -1.62 27.08
C LEU A 90 7.80 -0.51 27.16
N PRO A 91 9.00 -0.80 27.71
CA PRO A 91 10.08 0.18 27.78
C PRO A 91 10.57 0.62 26.38
N ARG A 92 11.19 1.80 26.33
CA ARG A 92 11.94 2.25 25.16
C ARG A 92 13.11 1.31 24.87
N GLY A 93 13.42 1.12 23.59
CA GLY A 93 14.48 0.21 23.11
C GLY A 93 14.03 -1.25 22.94
N GLU A 94 12.89 -1.64 23.50
CA GLU A 94 12.34 -2.97 23.33
C GLU A 94 11.50 -3.07 22.05
N LEU A 95 11.29 -4.31 21.56
CA LEU A 95 10.55 -4.58 20.33
C LEU A 95 9.05 -4.67 20.59
N SER A 96 8.25 -4.03 19.76
CA SER A 96 6.81 -4.09 19.78
C SER A 96 6.24 -4.82 18.54
N SER A 97 5.08 -5.46 18.71
CA SER A 97 4.31 -6.00 17.60
C SER A 97 2.82 -5.98 17.94
N LEU A 98 2.00 -5.51 17.00
CA LEU A 98 0.53 -5.44 17.13
C LEU A 98 -0.12 -6.84 17.21
N TYR A 99 0.63 -7.90 16.90
CA TYR A 99 0.15 -9.28 16.96
C TYR A 99 0.21 -9.89 18.38
N TYR A 100 0.74 -9.16 19.35
CA TYR A 100 0.73 -9.50 20.78
C TYR A 100 -0.34 -8.67 21.50
N PRO A 101 -1.37 -9.32 22.07
CA PRO A 101 -2.56 -8.60 22.59
C PRO A 101 -2.25 -7.50 23.61
N LYS A 102 -1.27 -7.73 24.52
CA LYS A 102 -0.88 -6.74 25.51
C LYS A 102 -0.27 -5.50 24.85
N LEU A 103 0.69 -5.67 23.93
CA LEU A 103 1.37 -4.58 23.24
C LEU A 103 0.41 -3.81 22.34
N ARG A 104 -0.49 -4.53 21.67
CA ARG A 104 -1.57 -3.92 20.89
C ARG A 104 -2.49 -3.04 21.75
N LYS A 105 -2.89 -3.53 22.92
CA LYS A 105 -3.71 -2.74 23.87
C LYS A 105 -3.01 -1.46 24.33
N GLU A 106 -1.70 -1.52 24.57
CA GLU A 106 -0.89 -0.35 24.93
C GLU A 106 -0.84 0.66 23.76
N THR A 107 -0.60 0.18 22.53
CA THR A 107 -0.59 1.03 21.31
C THR A 107 -1.96 1.66 21.06
N GLU A 108 -3.04 0.90 21.23
CA GLU A 108 -4.42 1.41 21.12
C GLU A 108 -4.72 2.49 22.17
N ALA A 109 -4.29 2.29 23.42
CA ALA A 109 -4.49 3.27 24.47
C ALA A 109 -3.73 4.58 24.17
N LEU A 110 -2.51 4.49 23.65
CA LEU A 110 -1.74 5.66 23.20
C LEU A 110 -2.43 6.37 22.04
N PHE A 111 -2.90 5.61 21.04
CA PHE A 111 -3.66 6.18 19.92
C PHE A 111 -4.90 6.95 20.43
N ARG A 112 -5.69 6.35 21.33
CA ARG A 112 -6.89 6.99 21.90
C ARG A 112 -6.55 8.26 22.68
N LEU A 113 -5.46 8.27 23.43
CA LEU A 113 -4.97 9.47 24.12
C LEU A 113 -4.70 10.61 23.13
N LEU A 114 -3.98 10.32 22.04
CA LEU A 114 -3.65 11.30 21.01
C LEU A 114 -4.88 11.74 20.20
N TYR A 115 -5.74 10.79 19.86
CA TYR A 115 -6.94 11.03 19.04
C TYR A 115 -7.95 11.93 19.74
N TYR A 116 -8.17 11.74 21.05
CA TYR A 116 -9.16 12.50 21.83
C TYR A 116 -8.67 13.84 22.35
N ALA A 117 -7.47 14.30 21.99
CA ALA A 117 -7.06 15.68 22.26
C ALA A 117 -8.02 16.66 21.54
N LYS A 118 -8.54 17.68 22.26
CA LYS A 118 -9.56 18.59 21.74
C LYS A 118 -9.12 19.43 20.55
N ASP A 119 -7.84 19.80 20.53
CA ASP A 119 -7.25 20.67 19.51
C ASP A 119 -5.82 20.21 19.14
N PHE A 120 -5.28 20.81 18.09
CA PHE A 120 -3.96 20.48 17.59
C PHE A 120 -2.84 20.74 18.61
N GLU A 121 -2.93 21.79 19.43
CA GLU A 121 -1.89 22.10 20.41
C GLU A 121 -1.86 21.06 21.54
N THR A 122 -3.02 20.64 22.02
CA THR A 122 -3.12 19.55 23.01
C THR A 122 -2.60 18.24 22.43
N PHE A 123 -2.97 17.92 21.19
CA PHE A 123 -2.43 16.76 20.47
C PHE A 123 -0.91 16.84 20.37
N PHE A 124 -0.37 17.96 19.92
CA PHE A 124 1.06 18.14 19.70
C PHE A 124 1.86 18.00 20.99
N LYS A 125 1.43 18.66 22.08
CA LYS A 125 2.08 18.55 23.42
C LYS A 125 2.02 17.13 23.96
N THR A 126 0.89 16.45 23.80
CA THR A 126 0.74 15.04 24.18
C THR A 126 1.68 14.15 23.38
N ALA A 127 1.81 14.39 22.06
CA ALA A 127 2.72 13.64 21.19
C ALA A 127 4.21 13.91 21.52
N LEU A 128 4.58 15.15 21.89
CA LEU A 128 5.93 15.47 22.37
C LEU A 128 6.26 14.70 23.66
N TRP A 129 5.31 14.65 24.60
CA TRP A 129 5.45 13.86 25.82
C TRP A 129 5.61 12.36 25.49
N ALA A 130 4.72 11.83 24.65
CA ALA A 130 4.73 10.42 24.27
C ALA A 130 6.04 10.03 23.53
N ARG A 131 6.57 10.90 22.66
CA ARG A 131 7.85 10.71 21.98
C ARG A 131 9.02 10.48 22.94
N ILE A 132 8.97 11.07 24.13
CA ILE A 132 10.03 10.97 25.15
C ILE A 132 9.87 9.70 26.00
N TYR A 133 8.65 9.39 26.42
CA TYR A 133 8.40 8.41 27.47
C TYR A 133 7.88 7.05 26.97
N ILE A 134 7.32 7.00 25.77
CA ILE A 134 6.72 5.77 25.21
C ILE A 134 7.71 5.06 24.30
N ASN A 135 7.55 3.74 24.17
CA ASN A 135 8.30 2.92 23.25
C ASN A 135 8.22 3.45 21.79
N GLU A 136 9.35 3.50 21.10
CA GLU A 136 9.50 4.13 19.77
C GLU A 136 8.59 3.50 18.72
N MET A 137 8.46 2.16 18.75
CA MET A 137 7.65 1.44 17.79
C MET A 137 6.16 1.66 18.03
N GLN A 138 5.71 1.62 19.31
CA GLN A 138 4.34 1.91 19.68
C GLN A 138 3.98 3.37 19.36
N PHE A 139 4.90 4.31 19.61
CA PHE A 139 4.72 5.70 19.25
C PHE A 139 4.57 5.89 17.74
N GLY A 140 5.44 5.29 16.93
CA GLY A 140 5.38 5.35 15.47
C GLY A 140 4.05 4.83 14.92
N GLU A 141 3.63 3.64 15.37
CA GLU A 141 2.36 3.02 14.95
C GLU A 141 1.14 3.89 15.31
N ALA A 142 1.08 4.40 16.53
CA ALA A 142 -0.02 5.27 16.97
C ALA A 142 -0.02 6.61 16.22
N MET A 143 1.15 7.19 15.96
CA MET A 143 1.28 8.46 15.23
C MET A 143 0.83 8.37 13.78
N TYR A 144 1.21 7.31 13.04
CA TYR A 144 0.72 7.12 11.67
C TYR A 144 -0.81 7.03 11.63
N ALA A 145 -1.40 6.23 12.51
CA ALA A 145 -2.85 6.07 12.58
C ALA A 145 -3.55 7.40 12.95
N VAL A 146 -3.07 8.10 13.98
CA VAL A 146 -3.72 9.32 14.46
C VAL A 146 -3.63 10.48 13.48
N ILE A 147 -2.48 10.68 12.81
CA ILE A 147 -2.32 11.74 11.80
C ILE A 147 -3.26 11.50 10.62
N THR A 148 -3.48 10.24 10.25
CA THR A 148 -4.39 9.88 9.15
C THR A 148 -5.86 10.11 9.51
N LEU A 149 -6.24 9.92 10.79
CA LEU A 149 -7.65 9.86 11.20
C LEU A 149 -8.17 11.15 11.85
N ARG A 150 -7.30 12.02 12.37
CA ARG A 150 -7.74 13.31 12.94
C ARG A 150 -8.00 14.34 11.85
N ASP A 151 -9.08 15.11 11.97
CA ASP A 151 -9.43 16.16 11.00
C ASP A 151 -8.43 17.32 10.96
N ASP A 152 -7.81 17.66 12.11
CA ASP A 152 -6.86 18.78 12.23
C ASP A 152 -5.43 18.44 11.76
N THR A 153 -5.15 17.16 11.46
CA THR A 153 -3.90 16.67 10.89
C THR A 153 -4.07 16.08 9.50
N ARG A 154 -5.31 16.05 9.02
CA ARG A 154 -5.64 15.52 7.71
C ARG A 154 -4.83 16.22 6.61
N PHE A 155 -4.33 15.47 5.65
CA PHE A 155 -3.48 15.92 4.53
C PHE A 155 -2.05 16.36 4.90
N ILE A 156 -1.63 16.30 6.16
CA ILE A 156 -0.23 16.49 6.52
C ILE A 156 0.61 15.41 5.86
N GLN A 157 1.64 15.83 5.13
CA GLN A 157 2.55 14.94 4.44
C GLN A 157 3.60 14.42 5.41
N LEU A 158 3.56 13.12 5.68
CA LEU A 158 4.62 12.47 6.44
C LEU A 158 5.80 12.15 5.52
N PRO A 159 7.04 12.25 6.04
CA PRO A 159 8.19 11.67 5.35
C PRO A 159 7.95 10.20 5.03
N PRO A 160 8.53 9.69 3.93
CA PRO A 160 8.38 8.28 3.57
C PRO A 160 8.77 7.35 4.73
N PRO A 161 8.05 6.26 5.01
CA PRO A 161 8.34 5.39 6.14
C PRO A 161 9.73 4.77 6.08
N TYR A 162 10.30 4.57 4.90
CA TYR A 162 11.67 4.09 4.74
C TYR A 162 12.75 5.13 5.12
N GLU A 163 12.41 6.42 5.18
CA GLU A 163 13.28 7.47 5.72
C GLU A 163 13.12 7.62 7.24
N LEU A 164 11.91 7.40 7.77
CA LEU A 164 11.66 7.50 9.21
C LEU A 164 12.12 6.26 9.98
N TYR A 165 12.00 5.09 9.38
CA TYR A 165 12.33 3.82 10.00
C TYR A 165 13.14 2.89 9.05
N PRO A 166 14.39 3.25 8.72
CA PRO A 166 15.21 2.52 7.73
C PRO A 166 15.40 1.03 8.06
N TYR A 167 15.45 0.64 9.33
CA TYR A 167 15.55 -0.75 9.77
C TYR A 167 14.44 -1.66 9.24
N GLY A 168 13.26 -1.12 8.97
CA GLY A 168 12.13 -1.83 8.38
C GLY A 168 12.18 -1.96 6.85
N PHE A 169 13.19 -1.39 6.18
CA PHE A 169 13.25 -1.32 4.71
C PHE A 169 14.59 -1.73 4.11
N PHE A 170 15.68 -1.65 4.86
CA PHE A 170 17.02 -1.93 4.35
C PHE A 170 17.70 -3.03 5.15
N ASN A 171 18.58 -3.79 4.48
CA ASN A 171 19.32 -4.86 5.14
C ASN A 171 20.41 -4.31 6.10
N SER A 172 20.82 -5.14 7.04
CA SER A 172 21.76 -4.78 8.09
C SER A 172 23.15 -4.41 7.58
N GLU A 173 23.57 -4.96 6.44
CA GLU A 173 24.87 -4.63 5.83
C GLU A 173 24.90 -3.18 5.35
N VAL A 174 23.81 -2.71 4.73
CA VAL A 174 23.68 -1.33 4.26
C VAL A 174 23.74 -0.35 5.44
N LEU A 175 22.99 -0.65 6.51
CA LEU A 175 22.99 0.18 7.73
C LEU A 175 24.37 0.21 8.41
N LYS A 176 25.08 -0.92 8.44
CA LYS A 176 26.46 -0.98 8.95
C LYS A 176 27.40 -0.12 8.11
N LYS A 177 27.32 -0.20 6.77
CA LYS A 177 28.13 0.66 5.88
C LYS A 177 27.82 2.13 6.09
N ALA A 178 26.55 2.49 6.31
CA ALA A 178 26.16 3.86 6.62
C ALA A 178 26.75 4.34 7.95
N TYR A 179 26.69 3.51 8.97
CA TYR A 179 27.32 3.80 10.26
C TYR A 179 28.83 3.97 10.16
N HIS A 180 29.51 3.11 9.39
CA HIS A 180 30.92 3.26 9.09
C HIS A 180 31.25 4.56 8.34
N ALA A 181 30.45 4.93 7.35
CA ALA A 181 30.61 6.18 6.61
C ALA A 181 30.51 7.39 7.55
N LYS A 182 29.53 7.37 8.48
CA LYS A 182 29.40 8.41 9.51
C LYS A 182 30.65 8.51 10.39
N LEU A 183 31.14 7.37 10.91
CA LEU A 183 32.26 7.36 11.89
C LEU A 183 33.61 7.74 11.28
N PHE A 184 33.90 7.29 10.09
CA PHE A 184 35.25 7.38 9.50
C PHE A 184 35.38 8.42 8.40
N GLY A 185 34.32 9.03 7.92
CA GLY A 185 34.32 10.19 7.02
C GLY A 185 35.05 10.05 5.69
N LYS A 186 35.41 8.82 5.24
CA LYS A 186 36.39 8.56 4.20
C LYS A 186 35.94 7.66 3.05
N LEU A 187 34.66 7.50 2.80
CA LEU A 187 34.21 6.79 1.61
C LEU A 187 33.70 7.83 0.60
N ASP A 188 34.53 8.13 -0.42
CA ASP A 188 34.21 8.95 -1.61
C ASP A 188 33.13 10.02 -1.40
N SER A 189 33.42 10.99 -0.51
CA SER A 189 32.54 12.11 -0.26
C SER A 189 32.58 13.06 -1.47
N LYS A 190 31.55 13.04 -2.28
CA LYS A 190 31.25 14.17 -3.16
C LYS A 190 30.49 15.17 -2.33
N LYS A 191 31.05 16.35 -2.09
CA LYS A 191 30.30 17.49 -1.56
C LYS A 191 29.23 17.84 -2.59
N PHE A 192 27.98 17.49 -2.29
CA PHE A 192 26.82 18.00 -3.00
C PHE A 192 26.16 19.04 -2.10
N ASP A 193 26.16 20.29 -2.52
CA ASP A 193 25.64 21.45 -1.78
C ASP A 193 26.28 21.66 -0.39
N GLU A 194 25.48 22.05 0.59
CA GLU A 194 25.91 22.44 1.94
C GLU A 194 26.21 21.23 2.87
N TYR A 195 25.94 19.99 2.41
CA TYR A 195 26.05 18.78 3.23
C TYR A 195 27.22 17.88 2.82
N ASP A 196 27.86 17.24 3.80
CA ASP A 196 28.70 16.09 3.54
C ASP A 196 27.81 14.90 3.19
N THR A 197 27.63 14.65 1.88
CA THR A 197 26.73 13.60 1.38
C THR A 197 27.49 12.32 1.06
N TYR A 198 27.05 11.20 1.65
CA TYR A 198 27.56 9.86 1.38
C TYR A 198 26.50 9.03 0.68
N ILE A 199 26.85 8.37 -0.43
CA ILE A 199 25.95 7.50 -1.17
C ILE A 199 26.43 6.06 -1.06
N ILE A 200 25.58 5.18 -0.51
CA ILE A 200 25.90 3.78 -0.27
C ILE A 200 25.06 2.93 -1.24
N PRO A 201 25.70 2.13 -2.12
CA PRO A 201 24.98 1.16 -2.93
C PRO A 201 24.30 0.11 -2.06
N ALA A 202 23.02 -0.15 -2.29
CA ALA A 202 22.22 -1.14 -1.59
C ALA A 202 21.78 -2.25 -2.55
N ASN A 203 22.13 -3.49 -2.21
CA ASN A 203 21.64 -4.69 -2.87
C ASN A 203 20.36 -5.19 -2.17
N TYR A 204 19.58 -5.99 -2.89
CA TYR A 204 18.46 -6.73 -2.33
C TYR A 204 18.96 -7.93 -1.48
N SER A 205 18.12 -8.39 -0.54
CA SER A 205 18.46 -9.54 0.31
C SER A 205 18.60 -10.83 -0.51
N GLY A 206 19.28 -11.83 0.09
CA GLY A 206 19.48 -13.14 -0.56
C GLY A 206 20.51 -13.18 -1.69
N TRP A 207 21.20 -12.09 -1.98
CA TRP A 207 22.23 -12.05 -3.03
C TRP A 207 23.40 -13.02 -2.82
N TYR A 208 23.64 -13.43 -1.59
CA TYR A 208 24.67 -14.42 -1.19
C TYR A 208 24.14 -15.86 -1.10
N VAL A 209 22.83 -16.07 -1.23
CA VAL A 209 22.24 -17.40 -1.30
C VAL A 209 22.39 -17.92 -2.72
N SER A 210 22.80 -19.19 -2.87
CA SER A 210 22.95 -19.79 -4.20
C SER A 210 21.66 -19.65 -5.02
N ARG A 211 21.77 -18.97 -6.18
CA ARG A 211 20.65 -18.70 -7.10
C ARG A 211 19.97 -19.96 -7.63
N GLU A 212 20.64 -21.08 -7.57
CA GLU A 212 20.12 -22.38 -8.03
C GLU A 212 18.98 -22.90 -7.15
N TYR A 213 18.98 -22.52 -5.87
CA TYR A 213 17.99 -22.98 -4.89
C TYR A 213 16.87 -21.97 -4.62
N ASP A 214 17.09 -20.70 -4.93
CA ASP A 214 16.14 -19.62 -4.67
C ASP A 214 15.74 -18.89 -5.96
N VAL A 215 14.72 -19.43 -6.61
CA VAL A 215 14.16 -18.81 -7.84
C VAL A 215 13.48 -17.46 -7.56
N GLU A 216 12.99 -17.24 -6.34
CA GLU A 216 12.32 -15.99 -5.93
C GLU A 216 13.29 -14.81 -5.92
N HIS A 217 14.59 -15.06 -5.79
CA HIS A 217 15.62 -14.03 -5.87
C HIS A 217 15.55 -13.18 -7.16
N LYS A 218 15.06 -13.75 -8.26
CA LYS A 218 14.92 -13.04 -9.55
C LYS A 218 13.94 -11.86 -9.49
N ILE A 219 13.03 -11.85 -8.51
CA ILE A 219 12.00 -10.80 -8.35
C ILE A 219 12.17 -9.99 -7.07
N ASN A 220 13.33 -10.05 -6.41
CA ASN A 220 13.58 -9.24 -5.21
C ASN A 220 13.44 -7.74 -5.49
N TYR A 221 13.77 -7.28 -6.69
CA TYR A 221 13.56 -5.88 -7.10
C TYR A 221 12.08 -5.44 -7.01
N PHE A 222 11.14 -6.38 -7.02
CA PHE A 222 9.71 -6.13 -6.83
C PHE A 222 9.30 -6.36 -5.37
N THR A 223 9.61 -7.52 -4.79
CA THR A 223 9.16 -7.89 -3.44
C THR A 223 9.81 -7.05 -2.34
N GLU A 224 11.04 -6.58 -2.56
CA GLU A 224 11.78 -5.71 -1.63
C GLU A 224 11.80 -4.24 -2.06
N ASP A 225 11.01 -3.88 -3.08
CA ASP A 225 10.86 -2.50 -3.49
C ASP A 225 10.35 -1.64 -2.33
N ILE A 226 11.11 -0.61 -1.95
CA ILE A 226 10.78 0.21 -0.77
C ILE A 226 9.49 1.00 -0.95
N GLY A 227 9.18 1.46 -2.16
CA GLY A 227 7.94 2.16 -2.46
C GLY A 227 6.73 1.24 -2.37
N LEU A 228 6.84 0.00 -2.87
CA LEU A 228 5.78 -1.00 -2.76
C LEU A 228 5.54 -1.44 -1.30
N ASN A 229 6.61 -1.65 -0.53
CA ASN A 229 6.50 -1.97 0.89
C ASN A 229 5.95 -0.79 1.70
N ALA A 230 6.32 0.45 1.36
CA ALA A 230 5.74 1.65 1.96
C ALA A 230 4.24 1.78 1.64
N PHE A 231 3.85 1.52 0.40
CA PHE A 231 2.44 1.50 0.00
C PHE A 231 1.64 0.48 0.83
N TYR A 232 2.12 -0.76 0.97
CA TYR A 232 1.44 -1.77 1.77
C TYR A 232 1.36 -1.38 3.25
N PHE A 233 2.40 -0.76 3.79
CA PHE A 233 2.40 -0.19 5.14
C PHE A 233 1.29 0.85 5.30
N TYR A 234 1.19 1.84 4.41
CA TYR A 234 0.14 2.86 4.46
C TYR A 234 -1.26 2.29 4.35
N VAL A 235 -1.48 1.34 3.43
CA VAL A 235 -2.75 0.63 3.26
C VAL A 235 -3.24 0.01 4.56
N ARG A 236 -2.33 -0.64 5.27
CA ARG A 236 -2.66 -1.32 6.52
C ARG A 236 -2.82 -0.36 7.69
N GLN A 237 -2.21 0.82 7.62
CA GLN A 237 -2.34 1.89 8.61
C GLN A 237 -3.58 2.77 8.40
N GLU A 238 -4.11 2.84 7.19
CA GLU A 238 -5.38 3.54 6.93
C GLU A 238 -6.57 2.80 7.56
N TYR A 239 -6.50 1.47 7.58
CA TYR A 239 -7.53 0.60 8.16
C TYR A 239 -6.94 -0.29 9.25
N PRO A 240 -6.54 0.28 10.40
CA PRO A 240 -5.92 -0.50 11.46
C PRO A 240 -6.90 -1.57 11.96
N PHE A 241 -6.52 -2.86 11.88
CA PHE A 241 -7.39 -3.97 12.25
C PHE A 241 -7.84 -3.91 13.73
N TRP A 242 -7.10 -3.20 14.55
CA TRP A 242 -7.32 -3.03 15.99
C TRP A 242 -8.22 -1.82 16.34
N LEU A 243 -8.70 -1.06 15.36
CA LEU A 243 -9.66 0.03 15.55
C LEU A 243 -11.05 -0.35 15.03
N LYS A 244 -12.09 0.08 15.78
CA LYS A 244 -13.48 -0.09 15.37
C LYS A 244 -13.86 1.00 14.34
N GLY A 245 -14.40 0.58 13.20
CA GLY A 245 -14.71 1.49 12.10
C GLY A 245 -15.72 2.56 12.45
N GLU A 246 -16.80 2.21 13.15
CA GLU A 246 -17.84 3.13 13.55
C GLU A 246 -17.34 4.25 14.50
N GLU A 247 -16.42 3.91 15.41
CA GLU A 247 -15.90 4.85 16.42
C GLU A 247 -14.97 5.91 15.81
N PHE A 248 -14.20 5.53 14.81
CA PHE A 248 -13.15 6.37 14.23
C PHE A 248 -13.43 6.82 12.79
N GLY A 249 -14.65 6.65 12.32
CA GLY A 249 -15.06 7.08 10.98
C GLY A 249 -14.34 6.34 9.85
N LEU A 250 -13.89 5.10 10.11
CA LEU A 250 -13.27 4.27 9.07
C LEU A 250 -14.33 3.87 8.04
N GLU A 251 -13.92 3.77 6.79
CA GLU A 251 -14.84 3.41 5.71
C GLU A 251 -15.50 2.05 5.94
N LYS A 252 -16.81 2.01 5.63
CA LYS A 252 -17.65 0.81 5.77
C LYS A 252 -17.20 -0.38 4.92
N ASN A 253 -16.32 -0.15 3.95
CA ASN A 253 -15.88 -1.17 2.98
C ASN A 253 -14.52 -1.79 3.31
N ARG A 254 -14.00 -1.64 4.53
CA ARG A 254 -12.63 -2.07 4.88
C ARG A 254 -12.36 -3.57 4.61
N GLY A 255 -13.32 -4.45 4.89
CA GLY A 255 -13.17 -5.87 4.62
C GLY A 255 -13.14 -6.19 3.13
N MET A 256 -13.95 -5.48 2.33
CA MET A 256 -13.91 -5.59 0.87
C MET A 256 -12.58 -5.06 0.32
N ASN A 257 -12.09 -3.93 0.83
CA ASN A 257 -10.78 -3.36 0.47
C ASN A 257 -9.63 -4.32 0.82
N TYR A 258 -9.70 -4.98 1.97
CA TYR A 258 -8.73 -5.99 2.38
C TYR A 258 -8.64 -7.13 1.35
N LEU A 259 -9.76 -7.73 0.96
CA LEU A 259 -9.78 -8.85 0.01
C LEU A 259 -9.39 -8.41 -1.40
N TYR A 260 -10.00 -7.33 -1.91
CA TYR A 260 -9.74 -6.85 -3.25
C TYR A 260 -8.32 -6.31 -3.42
N GLY A 261 -7.80 -5.64 -2.41
CA GLY A 261 -6.44 -5.14 -2.42
C GLY A 261 -5.39 -6.24 -2.52
N HIS A 262 -5.54 -7.30 -1.74
CA HIS A 262 -4.65 -8.46 -1.85
C HIS A 262 -4.82 -9.19 -3.20
N LYS A 263 -6.05 -9.23 -3.75
CA LYS A 263 -6.27 -9.75 -5.11
C LYS A 263 -5.49 -8.95 -6.16
N GLN A 264 -5.57 -7.63 -6.12
CA GLN A 264 -4.83 -6.75 -7.03
C GLN A 264 -3.32 -6.94 -6.91
N LEU A 265 -2.82 -6.98 -5.68
CA LEU A 265 -1.40 -7.20 -5.41
C LEU A 265 -0.90 -8.55 -5.94
N LEU A 266 -1.64 -9.64 -5.70
CA LEU A 266 -1.26 -10.96 -6.18
C LEU A 266 -1.38 -11.09 -7.70
N SER A 267 -2.38 -10.46 -8.30
CA SER A 267 -2.49 -10.42 -9.77
C SER A 267 -1.28 -9.71 -10.38
N ARG A 268 -0.88 -8.57 -9.83
CA ARG A 268 0.31 -7.83 -10.29
C ARG A 268 1.61 -8.62 -10.06
N TYR A 269 1.76 -9.24 -8.89
CA TYR A 269 2.90 -10.11 -8.56
C TYR A 269 3.01 -11.32 -9.50
N TYR A 270 1.89 -11.92 -9.89
CA TYR A 270 1.88 -13.03 -10.84
C TYR A 270 2.41 -12.62 -12.21
N LEU A 271 2.08 -11.42 -12.71
CA LEU A 271 2.61 -10.89 -13.96
C LEU A 271 4.14 -10.69 -13.88
N GLU A 272 4.65 -10.30 -12.71
CA GLU A 272 6.08 -10.16 -12.47
C GLU A 272 6.79 -11.53 -12.49
N ARG A 273 6.20 -12.54 -11.85
CA ARG A 273 6.70 -13.93 -11.89
C ARG A 273 6.82 -14.44 -13.32
N LEU A 274 5.78 -14.21 -14.11
CA LEU A 274 5.79 -14.62 -15.54
C LEU A 274 6.89 -13.89 -16.33
N SER A 275 7.13 -12.63 -16.07
CA SER A 275 8.20 -11.84 -16.70
C SER A 275 9.61 -12.40 -16.41
N ASN A 276 9.76 -13.15 -15.32
CA ASN A 276 11.03 -13.73 -14.87
C ASN A 276 11.09 -15.27 -15.00
N ASP A 277 10.13 -15.89 -15.69
CA ASP A 277 10.02 -17.34 -15.89
C ASP A 277 10.03 -18.18 -14.59
N ILE A 278 9.45 -17.64 -13.52
CA ILE A 278 9.40 -18.31 -12.19
C ILE A 278 8.17 -19.23 -12.10
N GLY A 279 7.19 -19.04 -12.95
CA GLY A 279 5.98 -19.84 -12.96
C GLY A 279 4.86 -19.31 -12.04
N LYS A 280 3.88 -20.17 -11.78
CA LYS A 280 2.72 -19.81 -10.93
C LYS A 280 3.12 -19.58 -9.48
N ILE A 281 2.30 -18.83 -8.75
CA ILE A 281 2.37 -18.79 -7.29
C ILE A 281 1.98 -20.19 -6.78
N GLU A 282 2.85 -20.83 -6.03
CA GLU A 282 2.60 -22.17 -5.49
C GLU A 282 1.45 -22.17 -4.49
N ASP A 283 0.77 -23.31 -4.40
CA ASP A 283 -0.25 -23.51 -3.39
C ASP A 283 0.39 -23.69 -2.02
N PHE A 284 -0.30 -23.23 -0.98
CA PHE A 284 0.16 -23.28 0.38
C PHE A 284 -0.67 -24.27 1.20
N ASP A 285 0.01 -25.12 1.96
CA ASP A 285 -0.56 -26.07 2.92
C ASP A 285 0.16 -25.95 4.26
N TRP A 286 -0.59 -25.97 5.38
CA TRP A 286 -0.06 -25.77 6.72
C TRP A 286 0.89 -26.90 7.17
N HIS A 287 0.79 -28.10 6.61
CA HIS A 287 1.57 -29.27 6.99
C HIS A 287 2.73 -29.57 6.05
N ASN A 288 2.80 -28.92 4.90
CA ASN A 288 3.86 -29.14 3.92
C ASN A 288 5.14 -28.39 4.27
N LYS A 289 6.24 -28.80 3.66
CA LYS A 289 7.53 -28.12 3.78
C LYS A 289 7.54 -26.84 2.96
N PHE A 290 8.21 -25.82 3.49
CA PHE A 290 8.62 -24.66 2.71
C PHE A 290 9.86 -25.02 1.91
N TYR A 291 9.71 -25.24 0.61
CA TYR A 291 10.85 -25.50 -0.27
C TYR A 291 11.75 -24.27 -0.35
N ILE A 292 11.16 -23.09 -0.41
CA ILE A 292 11.85 -21.79 -0.37
C ILE A 292 11.69 -21.22 1.03
N GLY A 293 12.82 -21.00 1.69
CA GLY A 293 12.88 -20.34 2.99
C GLY A 293 12.87 -18.83 2.87
N TYR A 294 13.13 -18.14 3.97
CA TYR A 294 13.31 -16.71 3.99
C TYR A 294 14.37 -16.29 5.01
N TYR A 295 15.36 -15.52 4.53
CA TYR A 295 16.47 -14.99 5.31
C TYR A 295 16.45 -13.48 5.18
N PRO A 296 15.79 -12.75 6.10
CA PRO A 296 15.54 -11.31 5.97
C PRO A 296 16.82 -10.49 5.89
N THR A 297 17.93 -10.92 6.53
CA THR A 297 19.20 -10.18 6.65
C THR A 297 19.02 -8.77 7.19
N MET A 298 17.97 -8.58 7.97
CA MET A 298 17.60 -7.34 8.62
C MET A 298 17.76 -7.46 10.12
N THR A 299 18.05 -6.35 10.76
CA THR A 299 18.14 -6.21 12.21
C THR A 299 17.18 -5.13 12.66
N TYR A 300 16.71 -5.25 13.89
CA TYR A 300 15.96 -4.20 14.56
C TYR A 300 16.89 -3.07 15.03
N HIS A 301 16.29 -1.94 15.43
CA HIS A 301 17.01 -0.78 15.96
C HIS A 301 17.88 -1.11 17.20
N ASN A 302 17.52 -2.13 17.97
CA ASN A 302 18.28 -2.62 19.11
C ASN A 302 19.36 -3.66 18.76
N GLY A 303 19.58 -3.91 17.46
CA GLY A 303 20.61 -4.82 16.95
C GLY A 303 20.22 -6.30 16.90
N LEU A 304 19.04 -6.69 17.39
CA LEU A 304 18.57 -8.07 17.29
C LEU A 304 18.24 -8.42 15.84
N PRO A 305 18.68 -9.60 15.33
CA PRO A 305 18.35 -10.04 13.99
C PRO A 305 16.88 -10.50 13.90
N MET A 306 16.24 -10.26 12.77
CA MET A 306 14.91 -10.81 12.48
C MET A 306 14.99 -12.33 12.34
N PRO A 307 14.00 -13.10 12.87
CA PRO A 307 13.94 -14.55 12.73
C PRO A 307 13.96 -15.00 11.27
N GLN A 308 14.60 -16.14 11.03
CA GLN A 308 14.75 -16.76 9.72
C GLN A 308 13.88 -18.01 9.60
N ARG A 309 13.41 -18.29 8.39
CA ARG A 309 12.76 -19.57 8.06
C ARG A 309 13.62 -20.34 7.08
N PRO A 310 14.26 -21.47 7.51
CA PRO A 310 15.15 -22.24 6.67
C PRO A 310 14.46 -22.89 5.46
N TYR A 311 15.20 -23.11 4.37
CA TYR A 311 14.75 -23.95 3.24
C TYR A 311 14.36 -25.34 3.71
N TRP A 312 13.36 -25.95 3.08
CA TRP A 312 12.88 -27.32 3.36
C TRP A 312 12.35 -27.50 4.79
N SER A 313 12.11 -26.42 5.51
CA SER A 313 11.55 -26.47 6.88
C SER A 313 10.05 -26.68 6.89
N LYS A 314 9.54 -27.15 8.02
CA LYS A 314 8.11 -27.18 8.35
C LYS A 314 7.86 -26.24 9.53
N PHE A 315 6.60 -25.93 9.78
CA PHE A 315 6.26 -25.24 11.03
C PHE A 315 6.74 -26.07 12.22
N PRO A 316 7.36 -25.45 13.23
CA PRO A 316 7.74 -26.12 14.46
C PRO A 316 6.52 -26.67 15.20
N TYR A 317 6.70 -27.81 15.91
CA TYR A 317 5.60 -28.49 16.60
C TYR A 317 4.87 -27.58 17.62
N TYR A 318 5.58 -26.66 18.26
CA TYR A 318 4.99 -25.72 19.21
C TYR A 318 4.05 -24.69 18.56
N LYS A 319 4.04 -24.57 17.23
CA LYS A 319 3.08 -23.76 16.47
C LYS A 319 1.83 -24.54 16.06
N TYR A 320 1.79 -25.87 16.22
CA TYR A 320 0.70 -26.71 15.71
C TYR A 320 -0.67 -26.40 16.35
N LYS A 321 -0.69 -25.92 17.59
CA LYS A 321 -1.95 -25.47 18.21
C LYS A 321 -2.59 -24.35 17.40
N TYR A 322 -1.79 -23.36 16.94
CA TYR A 322 -2.27 -22.25 16.12
C TYR A 322 -2.69 -22.71 14.72
N ILE A 323 -1.97 -23.69 14.16
CA ILE A 323 -2.35 -24.29 12.87
C ILE A 323 -3.72 -24.93 12.98
N LYS A 324 -3.97 -25.70 14.03
CA LYS A 324 -5.28 -26.31 14.26
C LYS A 324 -6.38 -25.26 14.42
N ASP A 325 -6.14 -24.20 15.18
CA ASP A 325 -7.08 -23.10 15.32
C ASP A 325 -7.40 -22.45 13.97
N ILE A 326 -6.37 -22.27 13.11
CA ILE A 326 -6.56 -21.73 11.75
C ILE A 326 -7.39 -22.68 10.90
N GLU A 327 -7.12 -24.00 10.91
CA GLU A 327 -7.88 -24.99 10.14
C GLU A 327 -9.36 -25.06 10.57
N ASP A 328 -9.63 -24.94 11.86
CA ASP A 328 -10.99 -24.85 12.39
C ASP A 328 -11.71 -23.57 11.90
N ILE A 329 -11.01 -22.43 11.88
CA ILE A 329 -11.54 -21.17 11.34
C ILE A 329 -11.77 -21.28 9.82
N GLU A 330 -10.83 -21.85 9.07
CA GLU A 330 -10.96 -22.09 7.63
C GLU A 330 -12.18 -22.94 7.30
N SER A 331 -12.44 -23.97 8.10
CA SER A 331 -13.61 -24.83 7.96
C SER A 331 -14.92 -24.05 8.17
N ARG A 332 -14.98 -23.20 9.21
CA ARG A 332 -16.15 -22.34 9.49
C ARG A 332 -16.40 -21.32 8.38
N ILE A 333 -15.35 -20.67 7.86
CA ILE A 333 -15.45 -19.74 6.75
C ILE A 333 -15.91 -20.44 5.48
N SER A 334 -15.37 -21.62 5.19
CA SER A 334 -15.79 -22.41 4.03
C SER A 334 -17.28 -22.79 4.12
N ALA A 335 -17.72 -23.27 5.29
CA ALA A 335 -19.13 -23.61 5.53
C ALA A 335 -20.04 -22.37 5.41
N ALA A 336 -19.60 -21.21 5.88
CA ALA A 336 -20.34 -19.96 5.75
C ALA A 336 -20.51 -19.55 4.27
N ILE A 337 -19.44 -19.66 3.47
CA ILE A 337 -19.50 -19.37 2.04
C ILE A 337 -20.45 -20.35 1.34
N ASP A 338 -20.34 -21.65 1.60
CA ASP A 338 -21.14 -22.67 0.91
C ASP A 338 -22.64 -22.58 1.28
N SER A 339 -22.94 -22.26 2.53
CA SER A 339 -24.33 -22.08 2.98
C SER A 339 -24.91 -20.72 2.60
N GLY A 340 -24.06 -19.71 2.35
CA GLY A 340 -24.47 -18.32 2.14
C GLY A 340 -24.81 -17.56 3.42
N PHE A 341 -24.52 -18.12 4.60
CA PHE A 341 -24.87 -17.53 5.89
C PHE A 341 -23.71 -17.49 6.87
N ILE A 342 -23.61 -16.36 7.55
CA ILE A 342 -22.68 -16.14 8.66
C ILE A 342 -23.48 -16.02 9.95
N LEU A 343 -22.92 -16.51 11.05
CA LEU A 343 -23.48 -16.43 12.38
C LEU A 343 -22.89 -15.20 13.10
N ASP A 344 -23.74 -14.26 13.52
CA ASP A 344 -23.28 -13.14 14.35
C ASP A 344 -23.08 -13.55 15.83
N ALA A 345 -22.55 -12.66 16.65
CA ALA A 345 -22.29 -12.91 18.06
C ALA A 345 -23.56 -13.18 18.90
N THR A 346 -24.76 -12.82 18.38
CA THR A 346 -26.05 -13.09 19.04
C THR A 346 -26.65 -14.44 18.63
N GLY A 347 -26.03 -15.15 17.69
CA GLY A 347 -26.55 -16.38 17.10
C GLY A 347 -27.49 -16.18 15.92
N LYS A 348 -27.64 -14.96 15.41
CA LYS A 348 -28.46 -14.64 14.23
C LYS A 348 -27.69 -14.98 12.95
N MET A 349 -28.39 -15.58 11.99
CA MET A 349 -27.84 -15.86 10.67
C MET A 349 -27.94 -14.60 9.77
N ILE A 350 -26.83 -14.21 9.14
CA ILE A 350 -26.72 -13.11 8.20
C ILE A 350 -26.45 -13.69 6.82
N ASN A 351 -27.29 -13.35 5.83
CA ASN A 351 -27.05 -13.72 4.43
C ASN A 351 -25.89 -12.91 3.86
N ILE A 352 -24.87 -13.58 3.32
CA ILE A 352 -23.68 -12.94 2.74
C ILE A 352 -23.75 -12.77 1.21
N TYR A 353 -24.76 -13.33 0.52
CA TYR A 353 -24.93 -13.08 -0.92
C TYR A 353 -25.74 -11.79 -1.19
N THR A 354 -25.26 -10.73 -0.56
CA THR A 354 -25.78 -9.35 -0.65
C THR A 354 -24.66 -8.41 -1.07
N SER A 355 -24.95 -7.13 -1.29
CA SER A 355 -23.94 -6.08 -1.56
C SER A 355 -22.88 -5.97 -0.45
N GLU A 356 -23.29 -6.19 0.80
CA GLU A 356 -22.42 -6.08 2.00
C GLU A 356 -21.65 -7.36 2.33
N GLY A 357 -22.01 -8.50 1.72
CA GLY A 357 -21.52 -9.79 2.12
C GLY A 357 -20.01 -9.96 1.97
N LEU A 358 -19.41 -9.39 0.91
CA LEU A 358 -17.95 -9.43 0.73
C LEU A 358 -17.22 -8.63 1.81
N ASN A 359 -17.80 -7.51 2.26
CA ASN A 359 -17.25 -6.72 3.35
C ASN A 359 -17.28 -7.50 4.67
N ILE A 360 -18.41 -8.14 4.97
CA ILE A 360 -18.56 -8.97 6.18
C ILE A 360 -17.54 -10.12 6.16
N LEU A 361 -17.40 -10.81 5.02
CA LEU A 361 -16.43 -11.89 4.84
C LEU A 361 -14.98 -11.41 5.04
N GLY A 362 -14.64 -10.26 4.47
CA GLY A 362 -13.32 -9.66 4.62
C GLY A 362 -12.99 -9.28 6.07
N ASN A 363 -13.94 -8.71 6.79
CA ASN A 363 -13.78 -8.37 8.21
C ASN A 363 -13.52 -9.61 9.08
N ILE A 364 -14.20 -10.72 8.78
CA ILE A 364 -14.01 -12.00 9.46
C ILE A 364 -12.63 -12.59 9.17
N ILE A 365 -12.21 -12.61 7.91
CA ILE A 365 -10.92 -13.20 7.50
C ILE A 365 -9.75 -12.39 8.06
N GLU A 366 -9.80 -11.06 7.97
CA GLU A 366 -8.81 -10.18 8.58
C GLU A 366 -8.86 -10.30 10.12
N GLY A 367 -10.03 -10.53 10.70
CA GLY A 367 -10.26 -10.55 12.14
C GLY A 367 -10.13 -9.17 12.75
N ASN A 368 -10.60 -8.14 12.05
CA ASN A 368 -10.60 -6.77 12.53
C ASN A 368 -11.77 -6.52 13.51
N MET A 369 -11.79 -5.34 14.14
CA MET A 369 -12.76 -4.99 15.16
C MET A 369 -14.22 -4.86 14.67
N ASP A 370 -14.43 -4.89 13.34
CA ASP A 370 -15.78 -4.92 12.72
C ASP A 370 -16.23 -6.35 12.35
N SER A 371 -15.47 -7.37 12.75
CA SER A 371 -15.91 -8.76 12.62
C SER A 371 -17.20 -8.98 13.40
N CYS A 372 -18.20 -9.57 12.76
CA CYS A 372 -19.52 -9.76 13.37
C CYS A 372 -19.54 -10.82 14.49
N ASN A 373 -18.54 -11.71 14.53
CA ASN A 373 -18.40 -12.73 15.58
C ASN A 373 -16.92 -13.16 15.74
N PRO A 374 -16.09 -12.33 16.39
CA PRO A 374 -14.66 -12.60 16.52
C PRO A 374 -14.34 -13.83 17.35
N ASP A 375 -15.19 -14.19 18.33
CA ASP A 375 -14.99 -15.38 19.17
C ASP A 375 -15.19 -16.68 18.39
N PHE A 376 -16.11 -16.69 17.43
CA PHE A 376 -16.38 -17.87 16.61
C PHE A 376 -15.49 -17.97 15.38
N TYR A 377 -15.28 -16.86 14.64
CA TYR A 377 -14.50 -16.88 13.41
C TYR A 377 -13.01 -16.56 13.64
N GLY A 378 -12.62 -15.99 14.77
CA GLY A 378 -11.22 -15.64 15.04
C GLY A 378 -10.61 -14.73 13.97
N SER A 379 -9.32 -14.96 13.67
CA SER A 379 -8.59 -14.28 12.61
C SER A 379 -7.52 -15.19 12.02
N ILE A 380 -7.67 -15.52 10.75
CA ILE A 380 -6.62 -16.27 10.02
C ILE A 380 -5.38 -15.40 9.84
N ASP A 381 -5.56 -14.11 9.47
CA ASP A 381 -4.45 -13.18 9.20
C ASP A 381 -3.57 -13.00 10.46
N LEU A 382 -4.17 -12.73 11.61
CA LEU A 382 -3.43 -12.53 12.86
C LEU A 382 -2.64 -13.76 13.29
N LEU A 383 -3.27 -14.93 13.25
CA LEU A 383 -2.64 -16.19 13.63
C LEU A 383 -1.51 -16.56 12.68
N ALA A 384 -1.74 -16.44 11.38
CA ALA A 384 -0.74 -16.74 10.35
C ALA A 384 0.50 -15.86 10.48
N ARG A 385 0.34 -14.55 10.60
CA ARG A 385 1.48 -13.62 10.74
C ARG A 385 2.36 -13.98 11.93
N LYS A 386 1.76 -14.43 13.01
CA LYS A 386 2.47 -14.83 14.21
C LYS A 386 3.28 -16.14 14.05
N ILE A 387 2.84 -17.08 13.20
CA ILE A 387 3.50 -18.38 13.08
C ILE A 387 4.55 -18.47 11.97
N PHE A 388 4.48 -17.63 10.94
CA PHE A 388 5.39 -17.68 9.79
C PHE A 388 6.85 -17.35 10.11
N GLY A 389 7.12 -16.65 11.20
CA GLY A 389 8.46 -16.22 11.56
C GLY A 389 9.34 -17.25 12.23
N TYR A 390 8.80 -18.41 12.61
CA TYR A 390 9.51 -19.44 13.37
C TYR A 390 10.11 -18.97 14.71
N ASN A 391 9.71 -17.79 15.18
CA ASN A 391 10.12 -17.27 16.47
C ASN A 391 9.60 -18.12 17.62
N LEU A 392 10.37 -18.19 18.69
CA LEU A 392 9.96 -18.85 19.93
C LEU A 392 8.80 -18.11 20.60
N GLU A 393 8.00 -18.83 21.40
CA GLU A 393 7.04 -18.19 22.28
C GLU A 393 7.80 -17.38 23.34
N PRO A 394 7.46 -16.10 23.53
CA PRO A 394 8.15 -15.26 24.50
C PRO A 394 7.83 -15.70 25.92
N SER A 395 8.83 -15.66 26.81
CA SER A 395 8.67 -15.93 28.24
C SER A 395 7.90 -14.82 28.95
N THR A 396 8.00 -13.59 28.43
CA THR A 396 7.26 -12.43 28.92
C THR A 396 6.70 -11.61 27.75
N PRO A 397 5.60 -10.87 27.92
CA PRO A 397 5.04 -10.03 26.87
C PRO A 397 5.96 -8.91 26.38
N TYR A 398 7.02 -8.60 27.10
CA TYR A 398 7.96 -7.52 26.81
C TYR A 398 9.28 -7.98 26.18
N GLN A 399 9.50 -9.29 26.07
CA GLN A 399 10.71 -9.86 25.47
C GLN A 399 10.34 -10.69 24.26
N ILE A 400 9.82 -10.00 23.26
CA ILE A 400 9.45 -10.61 21.98
C ILE A 400 10.54 -10.39 20.95
N ILE A 401 10.65 -11.31 19.98
CA ILE A 401 11.42 -11.13 18.76
C ILE A 401 10.47 -11.38 17.60
N PRO A 402 9.78 -10.34 17.13
CA PRO A 402 8.82 -10.47 16.03
C PRO A 402 9.53 -10.92 14.74
N SER A 403 8.81 -11.57 13.85
CA SER A 403 9.31 -11.90 12.53
C SER A 403 9.09 -10.77 11.53
N ALA A 404 9.78 -10.84 10.40
CA ALA A 404 9.54 -9.95 9.27
C ALA A 404 8.08 -10.01 8.78
N PHE A 405 7.38 -11.13 8.98
CA PHE A 405 5.97 -11.29 8.59
C PHE A 405 4.99 -10.50 9.47
N GLU A 406 5.41 -10.12 10.68
CA GLU A 406 4.59 -9.35 11.61
C GLU A 406 4.59 -7.84 11.35
N PHE A 407 5.42 -7.35 10.42
CA PHE A 407 5.44 -5.93 10.04
C PHE A 407 4.98 -5.71 8.61
N TYR A 408 4.17 -4.70 8.39
CA TYR A 408 3.67 -4.36 7.06
C TYR A 408 4.77 -3.88 6.11
N SER A 409 5.83 -3.27 6.64
CA SER A 409 7.00 -2.83 5.86
C SER A 409 7.90 -3.96 5.37
N THR A 410 7.81 -5.14 5.96
CA THR A 410 8.72 -6.27 5.67
C THR A 410 8.02 -7.55 5.21
N SER A 411 6.71 -7.70 5.47
CA SER A 411 5.99 -8.96 5.23
C SER A 411 5.97 -9.39 3.76
N MET A 412 5.87 -8.45 2.82
CA MET A 412 5.86 -8.75 1.38
C MET A 412 7.19 -9.22 0.81
N ARG A 413 8.29 -9.07 1.57
CA ARG A 413 9.61 -9.58 1.19
C ARG A 413 9.71 -11.09 1.31
N ASP A 414 8.88 -11.68 2.18
CA ASP A 414 8.83 -13.12 2.40
C ASP A 414 8.01 -13.81 1.29
N PRO A 415 8.57 -14.75 0.51
CA PRO A 415 7.81 -15.50 -0.49
C PRO A 415 6.56 -16.20 0.04
N ALA A 416 6.55 -16.57 1.33
CA ALA A 416 5.38 -17.16 1.97
C ALA A 416 4.18 -16.21 2.05
N PHE A 417 4.41 -14.88 2.01
CA PHE A 417 3.33 -13.89 1.98
C PHE A 417 2.38 -14.12 0.80
N TYR A 418 2.92 -14.24 -0.41
CA TYR A 418 2.10 -14.42 -1.61
C TYR A 418 1.40 -15.76 -1.67
N ARG A 419 2.02 -16.82 -1.13
CA ARG A 419 1.41 -18.14 -1.00
C ARG A 419 0.26 -18.14 0.02
N PHE A 420 0.48 -17.49 1.16
CA PHE A 420 -0.54 -17.35 2.19
C PHE A 420 -1.74 -16.53 1.68
N TYR A 421 -1.50 -15.37 1.07
CA TYR A 421 -2.60 -14.58 0.53
C TYR A 421 -3.28 -15.22 -0.68
N LYS A 422 -2.60 -16.06 -1.45
CA LYS A 422 -3.26 -16.92 -2.44
C LYS A 422 -4.27 -17.85 -1.77
N ARG A 423 -3.93 -18.42 -0.60
CA ARG A 423 -4.87 -19.24 0.19
C ARG A 423 -6.05 -18.42 0.71
N ILE A 424 -5.80 -17.22 1.23
CA ILE A 424 -6.88 -16.28 1.62
C ILE A 424 -7.79 -15.95 0.45
N LEU A 425 -7.23 -15.66 -0.71
CA LEU A 425 -8.00 -15.36 -1.92
C LEU A 425 -8.78 -16.56 -2.47
N SER A 426 -8.47 -17.80 -2.07
CA SER A 426 -9.31 -18.94 -2.42
C SER A 426 -10.73 -18.79 -1.87
N TYR A 427 -10.90 -18.20 -0.68
CA TYR A 427 -12.21 -17.87 -0.11
C TYR A 427 -12.90 -16.74 -0.88
N TYR A 428 -12.16 -15.71 -1.29
CA TYR A 428 -12.67 -14.64 -2.13
C TYR A 428 -13.21 -15.18 -3.45
N PHE A 429 -12.43 -15.99 -4.17
CA PHE A 429 -12.86 -16.57 -5.45
C PHE A 429 -14.01 -17.56 -5.26
N ARG A 430 -13.96 -18.40 -4.21
CA ARG A 430 -15.06 -19.31 -3.87
C ARG A 430 -16.36 -18.53 -3.65
N TYR A 431 -16.32 -17.44 -2.88
CA TYR A 431 -17.47 -16.56 -2.67
C TYR A 431 -17.99 -15.97 -3.99
N LYS A 432 -17.09 -15.47 -4.85
CA LYS A 432 -17.46 -14.91 -6.16
C LYS A 432 -18.06 -15.94 -7.11
N LEU A 433 -17.58 -17.17 -7.07
CA LEU A 433 -18.12 -18.29 -7.88
C LEU A 433 -19.52 -18.73 -7.43
N HIS A 434 -19.88 -18.51 -6.18
CA HIS A 434 -21.25 -18.79 -5.68
C HIS A 434 -22.24 -17.64 -5.97
N GLN A 435 -21.76 -16.47 -6.35
CA GLN A 435 -22.63 -15.39 -6.78
C GLN A 435 -23.25 -15.70 -8.14
N LYS A 436 -24.48 -15.19 -8.35
CA LYS A 436 -25.14 -15.31 -9.65
C LYS A 436 -24.26 -14.71 -10.75
N PRO A 437 -23.88 -15.48 -11.79
CA PRO A 437 -23.11 -14.96 -12.91
C PRO A 437 -23.81 -13.78 -13.60
N TYR A 438 -23.04 -12.87 -14.16
CA TYR A 438 -23.59 -11.78 -14.96
C TYR A 438 -24.30 -12.30 -16.21
N ASN A 439 -25.45 -11.74 -16.53
CA ASN A 439 -26.13 -11.95 -17.80
C ASN A 439 -25.75 -10.82 -18.80
N LYS A 440 -26.12 -11.00 -20.06
CA LYS A 440 -25.79 -10.02 -21.12
C LYS A 440 -26.31 -8.63 -20.83
N ASN A 441 -27.53 -8.51 -20.30
CA ASN A 441 -28.17 -7.21 -20.06
C ASN A 441 -27.51 -6.42 -18.91
N GLU A 442 -26.75 -7.08 -18.06
CA GLU A 442 -26.04 -6.44 -16.94
C GLU A 442 -24.69 -5.84 -17.34
N ILE A 443 -24.08 -6.33 -18.44
CA ILE A 443 -22.73 -5.92 -18.81
C ILE A 443 -22.54 -5.54 -20.29
N ILE A 444 -23.52 -5.77 -21.17
CA ILE A 444 -23.49 -5.30 -22.54
C ILE A 444 -24.37 -4.07 -22.68
N TYR A 445 -23.76 -2.99 -23.13
CA TYR A 445 -24.39 -1.71 -23.39
C TYR A 445 -24.29 -1.42 -24.90
N PRO A 446 -25.35 -1.74 -25.68
CA PRO A 446 -25.33 -1.60 -27.15
C PRO A 446 -25.10 -0.15 -27.62
N GLU A 447 -25.54 0.82 -26.83
CA GLU A 447 -25.38 2.25 -27.11
C GLU A 447 -23.94 2.76 -27.00
N LEU A 448 -23.00 1.93 -26.50
CA LEU A 448 -21.59 2.23 -26.40
C LEU A 448 -20.79 1.25 -27.23
N LYS A 449 -19.96 1.74 -28.16
CA LYS A 449 -19.09 0.90 -28.99
C LYS A 449 -17.65 1.38 -28.96
N ILE A 450 -16.73 0.50 -28.60
CA ILE A 450 -15.29 0.73 -28.76
C ILE A 450 -14.94 0.43 -30.22
N GLU A 451 -14.66 1.47 -31.00
CA GLU A 451 -14.27 1.31 -32.43
C GLU A 451 -12.79 0.96 -32.55
N SER A 452 -11.96 1.55 -31.70
CA SER A 452 -10.53 1.20 -31.66
C SER A 452 -9.92 1.46 -30.28
N PHE A 453 -8.91 0.67 -29.95
CA PHE A 453 -8.05 0.84 -28.80
C PHE A 453 -6.60 0.64 -29.23
N VAL A 454 -5.77 1.62 -28.96
CA VAL A 454 -4.33 1.60 -29.22
C VAL A 454 -3.60 2.02 -27.95
N VAL A 455 -2.47 1.40 -27.69
CA VAL A 455 -1.56 1.78 -26.60
C VAL A 455 -0.19 2.06 -27.17
N ASP A 456 0.49 3.07 -26.64
CA ASP A 456 1.86 3.38 -27.00
C ASP A 456 2.81 2.22 -26.69
N LYS A 457 4.02 2.28 -27.20
CA LYS A 457 5.01 1.23 -26.93
C LYS A 457 5.34 1.17 -25.45
N LEU A 458 5.10 0.01 -24.84
CA LEU A 458 5.31 -0.20 -23.41
C LEU A 458 6.76 -0.63 -23.17
N ILE A 459 7.53 0.22 -22.48
CA ILE A 459 8.95 0.03 -22.22
C ILE A 459 9.21 0.16 -20.74
N THR A 460 9.85 -0.85 -20.13
CA THR A 460 10.33 -0.84 -18.76
C THR A 460 11.86 -0.81 -18.72
N TYR A 461 12.40 -0.32 -17.61
CA TYR A 461 13.84 -0.25 -17.36
C TYR A 461 14.12 -0.16 -15.86
N PHE A 462 15.37 -0.27 -15.47
CA PHE A 462 15.81 0.01 -14.10
C PHE A 462 16.42 1.41 -14.03
N ASN A 463 16.04 2.19 -13.01
CA ASN A 463 16.65 3.48 -12.72
C ASN A 463 17.22 3.53 -11.30
N GLN A 464 18.15 4.44 -11.09
CA GLN A 464 18.72 4.72 -9.78
C GLN A 464 17.73 5.56 -8.94
N PHE A 465 17.67 5.23 -7.65
CA PHE A 465 16.90 5.98 -6.67
C PHE A 465 17.70 6.14 -5.39
N ASP A 466 17.78 7.37 -4.91
CA ASP A 466 18.51 7.73 -3.69
C ASP A 466 17.53 8.14 -2.60
N THR A 467 17.72 7.63 -1.38
CA THR A 467 16.92 8.03 -0.22
C THR A 467 17.76 8.16 1.03
N SER A 468 17.39 9.07 1.94
CA SER A 468 18.08 9.28 3.20
C SER A 468 17.84 8.16 4.21
N ILE A 469 18.85 7.83 5.00
CA ILE A 469 18.73 6.86 6.11
C ILE A 469 19.20 7.42 7.44
N ASN A 470 19.32 8.72 7.55
CA ASN A 470 19.82 9.37 8.77
C ASN A 470 19.08 8.96 10.05
N ASN A 471 17.75 8.74 9.98
CA ASN A 471 16.97 8.28 11.12
C ASN A 471 17.31 6.87 11.64
N GLY A 472 18.00 6.05 10.84
CA GLY A 472 18.54 4.75 11.25
C GLY A 472 19.89 4.83 11.94
N LEU A 473 20.47 6.03 12.09
CA LEU A 473 21.78 6.26 12.65
C LEU A 473 21.70 7.01 13.97
N ILE A 474 22.63 6.71 14.86
CA ILE A 474 22.81 7.49 16.09
C ILE A 474 23.67 8.70 15.76
N MET A 475 23.16 9.89 16.01
CA MET A 475 23.85 11.17 15.88
C MET A 475 24.40 11.62 17.25
N ASP A 476 25.57 12.24 17.26
CA ASP A 476 26.22 12.65 18.49
C ASP A 476 25.59 13.94 19.03
N ASP A 477 25.19 14.84 18.12
CA ASP A 477 24.51 16.09 18.46
C ASP A 477 23.62 16.61 17.33
N ALA A 478 22.87 17.69 17.59
CA ALA A 478 22.00 18.32 16.61
C ALA A 478 22.78 18.88 15.40
N LYS A 479 24.00 19.35 15.60
CA LYS A 479 24.85 19.92 14.54
C LYS A 479 25.30 18.83 13.56
N GLU A 480 25.66 17.65 14.08
CA GLU A 480 25.96 16.51 13.22
C GLU A 480 24.73 16.06 12.40
N ALA A 481 23.56 16.01 13.05
CA ALA A 481 22.31 15.67 12.38
C ALA A 481 21.94 16.64 11.25
N GLU A 482 22.26 17.93 11.41
CA GLU A 482 22.01 18.98 10.41
C GLU A 482 23.02 18.95 9.25
N ASN A 483 24.27 18.59 9.50
CA ASN A 483 25.35 18.69 8.52
C ASN A 483 25.66 17.37 7.79
N THR A 484 25.15 16.23 8.24
CA THR A 484 25.42 14.92 7.65
C THR A 484 24.20 14.42 6.89
N LEU A 485 24.40 14.00 5.64
CA LEU A 485 23.39 13.37 4.82
C LEU A 485 23.91 12.04 4.25
N ILE A 486 23.36 10.93 4.72
CA ILE A 486 23.71 9.60 4.23
C ILE A 486 22.56 9.06 3.43
N LYS A 487 22.83 8.77 2.15
CA LYS A 487 21.85 8.23 1.20
C LYS A 487 22.18 6.81 0.82
N ILE A 488 21.13 6.05 0.56
CA ILE A 488 21.20 4.72 -0.04
C ILE A 488 20.76 4.82 -1.49
N ARG A 489 21.50 4.15 -2.37
CA ARG A 489 21.18 4.04 -3.80
C ARG A 489 20.77 2.63 -4.14
N GLN A 490 19.56 2.48 -4.73
CA GLN A 490 19.06 1.23 -5.27
C GLN A 490 18.63 1.40 -6.73
N TYR A 491 18.72 0.30 -7.50
CA TYR A 491 18.12 0.22 -8.82
C TYR A 491 16.69 -0.32 -8.68
N ARG A 492 15.71 0.40 -9.22
CA ARG A 492 14.28 0.05 -9.12
C ARG A 492 13.64 -0.04 -10.49
N LEU A 493 12.66 -0.92 -10.64
CA LEU A 493 11.86 -1.02 -11.85
C LEU A 493 11.08 0.27 -12.09
N ASN A 494 11.10 0.73 -13.34
CA ASN A 494 10.37 1.89 -13.82
C ASN A 494 9.90 1.64 -15.26
N HIS A 495 9.09 2.54 -15.80
CA HIS A 495 8.66 2.49 -17.19
C HIS A 495 8.59 3.90 -17.81
N ASN A 496 8.69 3.96 -19.14
CA ASN A 496 8.42 5.19 -19.86
C ASN A 496 6.93 5.56 -19.75
N PRO A 497 6.56 6.84 -19.63
CA PRO A 497 5.18 7.26 -19.77
C PRO A 497 4.58 6.75 -21.10
N PHE A 498 3.32 6.36 -21.05
CA PHE A 498 2.59 5.88 -22.23
C PHE A 498 1.14 6.34 -22.16
N SER A 499 0.44 6.30 -23.28
CA SER A 499 -0.97 6.68 -23.36
C SER A 499 -1.83 5.57 -23.93
N PHE A 500 -3.05 5.49 -23.44
CA PHE A 500 -4.14 4.74 -24.05
C PHE A 500 -4.92 5.66 -24.97
N HIS A 501 -5.16 5.23 -26.20
CA HIS A 501 -5.93 5.95 -27.22
C HIS A 501 -7.18 5.14 -27.54
N LEU A 502 -8.35 5.71 -27.25
CA LEU A 502 -9.64 5.08 -27.46
C LEU A 502 -10.47 5.90 -28.46
N ALA A 503 -11.11 5.22 -29.40
CA ALA A 503 -12.19 5.78 -30.19
C ALA A 503 -13.49 5.08 -29.79
N ILE A 504 -14.43 5.85 -29.28
CA ILE A 504 -15.70 5.37 -28.73
C ILE A 504 -16.84 6.04 -29.44
N ASN A 505 -17.76 5.25 -30.01
CA ASN A 505 -19.01 5.74 -30.54
C ASN A 505 -20.11 5.59 -29.48
N SER A 506 -20.79 6.69 -29.16
CA SER A 506 -21.92 6.73 -28.23
C SER A 506 -23.18 7.17 -28.96
N GLU A 507 -24.28 6.45 -28.78
CA GLU A 507 -25.55 6.83 -29.42
C GLU A 507 -26.14 8.14 -28.88
N LYS A 508 -25.82 8.48 -27.63
CA LYS A 508 -26.31 9.69 -26.94
C LYS A 508 -25.20 10.29 -26.05
N SER A 509 -25.36 11.54 -25.68
CA SER A 509 -24.47 12.16 -24.68
C SER A 509 -24.72 11.56 -23.30
N MET A 510 -23.64 11.07 -22.63
CA MET A 510 -23.69 10.45 -21.32
C MET A 510 -22.36 10.50 -20.59
N LYS A 511 -22.42 10.30 -19.27
CA LYS A 511 -21.23 9.95 -18.47
C LYS A 511 -21.02 8.44 -18.50
N ALA A 512 -19.77 8.02 -18.69
CA ALA A 512 -19.41 6.61 -18.68
C ALA A 512 -18.15 6.38 -17.84
N VAL A 513 -17.99 5.17 -17.32
CA VAL A 513 -16.75 4.70 -16.67
C VAL A 513 -16.01 3.81 -17.64
N ILE A 514 -14.73 4.12 -17.84
CA ILE A 514 -13.79 3.25 -18.57
C ILE A 514 -12.94 2.51 -17.56
N ARG A 515 -12.76 1.19 -17.76
CA ARG A 515 -11.92 0.31 -16.94
C ARG A 515 -10.92 -0.41 -17.82
N ILE A 516 -9.68 -0.49 -17.35
CA ILE A 516 -8.58 -1.16 -18.05
C ILE A 516 -8.00 -2.23 -17.15
N PHE A 517 -7.92 -3.45 -17.66
CA PHE A 517 -7.34 -4.60 -16.97
C PHE A 517 -6.18 -5.18 -17.77
N LEU A 518 -5.13 -5.58 -17.07
CA LEU A 518 -3.95 -6.25 -17.65
C LEU A 518 -3.87 -7.67 -17.13
N GLY A 519 -3.64 -8.60 -18.05
CA GLY A 519 -3.45 -10.01 -17.72
C GLY A 519 -2.48 -10.72 -18.65
N PRO A 520 -2.13 -11.97 -18.33
CA PRO A 520 -1.21 -12.74 -19.14
C PRO A 520 -1.90 -13.25 -20.41
N LYS A 521 -1.15 -13.30 -21.52
CA LYS A 521 -1.60 -14.01 -22.75
C LYS A 521 -1.32 -15.50 -22.65
N TYR A 522 -0.22 -15.87 -22.02
CA TYR A 522 0.21 -17.25 -21.83
C TYR A 522 0.39 -17.55 -20.34
N ASN A 523 0.07 -18.77 -19.94
CA ASN A 523 0.34 -19.24 -18.59
C ASN A 523 1.83 -19.59 -18.39
N SER A 524 2.19 -20.05 -17.20
CA SER A 524 3.57 -20.45 -16.84
C SER A 524 4.13 -21.63 -17.65
N HIS A 525 3.32 -22.32 -18.44
CA HIS A 525 3.71 -23.40 -19.35
C HIS A 525 3.67 -22.97 -20.83
N HIS A 526 3.66 -21.65 -21.07
CA HIS A 526 3.58 -21.03 -22.39
C HIS A 526 2.36 -21.46 -23.22
N LYS A 527 1.28 -21.91 -22.56
CA LYS A 527 0.01 -22.22 -23.23
C LYS A 527 -0.88 -20.97 -23.23
N PRO A 528 -1.59 -20.70 -24.34
CA PRO A 528 -2.57 -19.62 -24.39
C PRO A 528 -3.60 -19.77 -23.27
N ILE A 529 -3.98 -18.66 -22.68
CA ILE A 529 -4.99 -18.58 -21.62
C ILE A 529 -6.36 -18.34 -22.27
N ASP A 530 -7.38 -19.08 -21.84
CA ASP A 530 -8.77 -18.71 -22.13
C ASP A 530 -9.13 -17.51 -21.24
N PHE A 531 -9.41 -16.38 -21.88
CA PHE A 531 -9.74 -15.15 -21.15
C PHE A 531 -10.95 -15.34 -20.22
N ALA A 532 -11.98 -16.04 -20.65
CA ALA A 532 -13.19 -16.23 -19.85
C ALA A 532 -12.94 -17.00 -18.54
N GLU A 533 -11.99 -17.94 -18.56
CA GLU A 533 -11.60 -18.71 -17.37
C GLU A 533 -10.69 -17.91 -16.42
N TYR A 534 -9.85 -17.03 -16.97
CA TYR A 534 -8.82 -16.31 -16.23
C TYR A 534 -9.15 -14.83 -15.94
N ALA A 535 -10.29 -14.33 -16.43
CA ALA A 535 -10.68 -12.94 -16.34
C ALA A 535 -10.62 -12.40 -14.88
N MET A 536 -11.05 -13.18 -13.89
CA MET A 536 -11.06 -12.79 -12.49
C MET A 536 -9.64 -12.56 -11.91
N TYR A 537 -8.59 -13.05 -12.56
CA TYR A 537 -7.19 -12.89 -12.12
C TYR A 537 -6.49 -11.70 -12.79
N PHE A 538 -7.17 -11.00 -13.71
CA PHE A 538 -6.62 -9.81 -14.34
C PHE A 538 -6.45 -8.68 -13.31
N TYR A 539 -5.36 -7.94 -13.46
CA TYR A 539 -5.04 -6.77 -12.65
C TYR A 539 -5.75 -5.54 -13.21
N GLU A 540 -6.56 -4.86 -12.43
CA GLU A 540 -7.19 -3.60 -12.83
C GLU A 540 -6.15 -2.50 -12.77
N MET A 541 -5.77 -1.95 -13.93
CA MET A 541 -4.73 -0.93 -14.05
C MET A 541 -5.25 0.47 -13.77
N ASP A 542 -6.42 0.80 -14.34
CA ASP A 542 -7.01 2.13 -14.22
C ASP A 542 -8.52 2.07 -14.40
N ASN A 543 -9.22 3.03 -13.79
CA ASN A 543 -10.60 3.35 -14.10
C ASN A 543 -10.84 4.85 -13.93
N TRP A 544 -11.69 5.43 -14.77
CA TRP A 544 -12.03 6.86 -14.69
C TRP A 544 -13.36 7.14 -15.37
N VAL A 545 -13.95 8.31 -15.03
CA VAL A 545 -15.18 8.80 -15.65
C VAL A 545 -14.85 9.65 -16.87
N VAL A 546 -15.65 9.52 -17.91
CA VAL A 546 -15.60 10.36 -19.12
C VAL A 546 -16.97 10.92 -19.44
N ASP A 547 -17.01 12.14 -19.98
CA ASP A 547 -18.19 12.73 -20.60
C ASP A 547 -18.13 12.40 -22.10
N LEU A 548 -19.10 11.62 -22.59
CA LEU A 548 -19.23 11.24 -24.00
C LEU A 548 -20.29 12.11 -24.67
N ASN A 549 -19.98 12.62 -25.85
CA ASN A 549 -20.96 13.23 -26.75
C ASN A 549 -21.58 12.17 -27.65
N ALA A 550 -22.79 12.44 -28.17
CA ALA A 550 -23.37 11.60 -29.22
C ALA A 550 -22.45 11.55 -30.45
N GLY A 551 -22.21 10.35 -30.96
CA GLY A 551 -21.28 10.09 -32.07
C GLY A 551 -19.89 9.69 -31.62
N MET A 552 -18.86 10.01 -32.41
CA MET A 552 -17.49 9.58 -32.21
C MET A 552 -16.75 10.44 -31.20
N ASN A 553 -16.20 9.80 -30.17
CA ASN A 553 -15.37 10.41 -29.15
C ASN A 553 -13.93 9.85 -29.25
N LYS A 554 -12.92 10.73 -29.18
CA LYS A 554 -11.52 10.37 -29.10
C LYS A 554 -11.00 10.70 -27.73
N ILE A 555 -10.55 9.69 -26.99
CA ILE A 555 -10.09 9.81 -25.62
C ILE A 555 -8.63 9.39 -25.54
N VAL A 556 -7.81 10.21 -24.92
CA VAL A 556 -6.41 9.91 -24.59
C VAL A 556 -6.27 9.91 -23.09
N ARG A 557 -5.73 8.83 -22.54
CA ARG A 557 -5.46 8.69 -21.10
C ARG A 557 -3.99 8.37 -20.90
N ASN A 558 -3.26 9.27 -20.23
CA ASN A 558 -1.86 9.06 -19.93
C ASN A 558 -1.69 8.14 -18.71
N SER A 559 -0.61 7.34 -18.69
CA SER A 559 -0.29 6.45 -17.55
C SER A 559 -0.10 7.21 -16.24
N GLN A 560 0.36 8.47 -16.30
CA GLN A 560 0.53 9.34 -15.14
C GLN A 560 -0.80 9.85 -14.55
N ASP A 561 -1.89 9.80 -15.33
CA ASP A 561 -3.23 10.11 -14.86
C ASP A 561 -3.92 8.92 -14.18
N CYS A 562 -3.24 7.77 -14.10
CA CYS A 562 -3.81 6.55 -13.52
C CYS A 562 -4.26 6.78 -12.09
N PHE A 563 -5.50 6.39 -11.83
CA PHE A 563 -6.13 6.69 -10.55
C PHE A 563 -5.61 5.87 -9.37
N PHE A 564 -5.08 4.67 -9.64
CA PHE A 564 -4.58 3.75 -8.62
C PHE A 564 -3.14 4.05 -8.20
N THR A 565 -2.41 4.82 -8.98
CA THR A 565 -0.97 5.04 -8.81
C THR A 565 -0.64 6.42 -8.28
N MET A 566 0.52 6.52 -7.66
CA MET A 566 1.13 7.81 -7.30
C MET A 566 2.62 7.77 -7.62
N PRO A 567 3.21 8.92 -7.99
CA PRO A 567 4.66 9.06 -8.09
C PRO A 567 5.32 8.80 -6.73
N ASP A 568 6.59 8.49 -6.75
CA ASP A 568 7.37 8.38 -5.50
C ASP A 568 7.30 9.71 -4.72
N PRO A 569 7.16 9.66 -3.38
CA PRO A 569 7.15 10.87 -2.57
C PRO A 569 8.50 11.59 -2.67
N GLU A 570 8.46 12.91 -2.55
CA GLU A 570 9.69 13.70 -2.48
C GLU A 570 10.54 13.31 -1.25
N PRO A 571 11.88 13.31 -1.38
CA PRO A 571 12.77 13.18 -0.24
C PRO A 571 12.44 14.22 0.84
N SER A 572 12.48 13.79 2.08
CA SER A 572 12.04 14.63 3.20
C SER A 572 12.86 15.92 3.35
N GLU A 573 14.15 15.90 3.01
CA GLU A 573 14.97 17.12 3.01
C GLU A 573 14.51 18.16 2.00
N ILE A 574 14.00 17.72 0.83
CA ILE A 574 13.45 18.62 -0.19
C ILE A 574 12.11 19.17 0.26
N LEU A 575 11.24 18.30 0.79
CA LEU A 575 9.94 18.70 1.34
C LEU A 575 10.10 19.75 2.44
N TYR A 576 11.07 19.57 3.35
CA TYR A 576 11.32 20.50 4.44
C TYR A 576 11.85 21.86 3.93
N LYS A 577 12.77 21.85 2.95
CA LYS A 577 13.25 23.10 2.30
C LYS A 577 12.10 23.88 1.63
N LYS A 578 11.21 23.19 0.91
CA LYS A 578 10.00 23.80 0.32
C LYS A 578 9.09 24.40 1.38
N LEU A 579 8.89 23.67 2.48
CA LEU A 579 8.09 24.12 3.61
C LEU A 579 8.65 25.41 4.24
N LEU A 580 9.97 25.49 4.45
CA LEU A 580 10.61 26.69 5.00
C LEU A 580 10.49 27.90 4.05
N LYS A 581 10.66 27.69 2.74
CA LYS A 581 10.46 28.75 1.73
C LYS A 581 9.02 29.26 1.68
N ALA A 582 8.04 28.36 1.91
CA ALA A 582 6.65 28.77 1.98
C ALA A 582 6.34 29.57 3.26
N LEU A 583 6.96 29.19 4.38
CA LEU A 583 6.81 29.90 5.66
C LEU A 583 7.42 31.32 5.65
N ASP A 584 8.51 31.54 4.92
CA ASP A 584 9.13 32.87 4.75
C ASP A 584 8.48 33.69 3.61
N GLY A 585 7.54 33.09 2.86
CA GLY A 585 6.79 33.73 1.79
C GLY A 585 7.52 33.81 0.43
N SER A 586 8.67 33.15 0.28
CA SER A 586 9.45 33.12 -0.97
C SER A 586 8.91 32.16 -2.01
N ASP A 587 8.09 31.14 -1.60
CA ASP A 587 7.50 30.17 -2.50
C ASP A 587 6.10 29.75 -2.01
N LYS A 588 5.37 28.98 -2.84
CA LYS A 588 4.09 28.39 -2.46
C LYS A 588 4.25 26.90 -2.18
N PHE A 589 3.65 26.43 -1.11
CA PHE A 589 3.56 25.00 -0.80
C PHE A 589 2.19 24.49 -1.21
N SER A 590 2.17 23.52 -2.11
CA SER A 590 0.94 22.83 -2.53
C SER A 590 0.92 21.40 -1.98
N TYR A 591 -0.25 20.93 -1.60
CA TYR A 591 -0.48 19.57 -1.15
C TYR A 591 -1.69 18.96 -1.83
N ALA A 592 -1.67 17.64 -1.98
CA ALA A 592 -2.79 16.88 -2.51
C ALA A 592 -3.57 16.22 -1.37
N GLU A 593 -4.87 16.03 -1.55
CA GLU A 593 -5.70 15.30 -0.59
C GLU A 593 -5.30 13.83 -0.49
N ARG A 594 -4.75 13.28 -1.58
CA ARG A 594 -4.20 11.93 -1.62
C ARG A 594 -2.71 11.96 -1.34
N ILE A 595 -2.28 11.28 -0.29
CA ILE A 595 -0.90 11.32 0.20
C ILE A 595 -0.08 10.07 -0.13
N TYR A 596 -0.71 8.97 -0.56
CA TYR A 596 -0.06 7.73 -1.00
C TYR A 596 -0.92 6.93 -1.98
N GLY A 597 -0.29 6.05 -2.74
CA GLY A 597 -0.92 5.15 -3.71
C GLY A 597 0.03 4.06 -4.15
N PHE A 598 -0.44 3.16 -5.01
CA PHE A 598 0.43 2.17 -5.62
C PHE A 598 1.53 2.88 -6.43
N PRO A 599 2.81 2.45 -6.36
CA PRO A 599 3.90 3.15 -7.06
C PRO A 599 3.64 3.19 -8.58
N GLU A 600 3.58 4.41 -9.15
CA GLU A 600 3.34 4.63 -10.59
C GLU A 600 4.29 3.81 -11.46
N ARG A 601 5.57 3.82 -11.14
CA ARG A 601 6.62 3.10 -11.86
C ARG A 601 6.44 1.58 -11.90
N LEU A 602 5.61 0.99 -11.01
CA LEU A 602 5.27 -0.44 -10.97
C LEU A 602 3.96 -0.76 -11.69
N LEU A 603 3.37 0.18 -12.42
CA LEU A 603 2.13 -0.03 -13.16
C LEU A 603 2.28 -1.18 -14.18
N LEU A 604 3.44 -1.26 -14.85
CA LEU A 604 3.77 -2.34 -15.78
C LEU A 604 4.66 -3.42 -15.13
N PRO A 605 4.43 -4.71 -15.44
CA PRO A 605 5.42 -5.76 -15.16
C PRO A 605 6.66 -5.57 -16.02
N LYS A 606 7.80 -6.12 -15.57
CA LYS A 606 9.09 -5.95 -16.24
C LYS A 606 9.05 -6.29 -17.72
N GLY A 607 8.34 -7.35 -18.13
CA GLY A 607 8.41 -7.83 -19.50
C GLY A 607 9.74 -8.50 -19.84
N LYS A 608 10.09 -8.54 -21.14
CA LYS A 608 11.33 -9.14 -21.64
C LYS A 608 11.97 -8.25 -22.71
N LYS A 609 13.26 -8.46 -22.97
CA LYS A 609 14.02 -7.67 -23.95
C LYS A 609 13.42 -7.77 -25.37
N GLU A 610 13.04 -8.97 -25.75
CA GLU A 610 12.42 -9.26 -27.08
C GLU A 610 10.93 -8.88 -27.11
N GLY A 611 10.40 -8.43 -26.00
CA GLY A 611 8.97 -8.20 -25.77
C GLY A 611 8.29 -9.42 -25.18
N MET A 612 7.44 -9.20 -24.20
CA MET A 612 6.61 -10.23 -23.60
C MET A 612 5.14 -9.95 -23.90
N PRO A 613 4.40 -10.94 -24.46
CA PRO A 613 2.99 -10.74 -24.77
C PRO A 613 2.11 -10.81 -23.51
N PHE A 614 1.26 -9.79 -23.38
CA PHE A 614 0.18 -9.68 -22.40
C PHE A 614 -1.14 -9.37 -23.10
N GLN A 615 -2.21 -9.30 -22.34
CA GLN A 615 -3.54 -8.90 -22.82
C GLN A 615 -4.07 -7.74 -22.00
N ILE A 616 -4.62 -6.75 -22.69
CA ILE A 616 -5.41 -5.66 -22.06
C ILE A 616 -6.87 -5.88 -22.41
N PHE A 617 -7.71 -5.87 -21.39
CA PHE A 617 -9.15 -5.84 -21.51
C PHE A 617 -9.66 -4.45 -21.17
N VAL A 618 -10.38 -3.84 -22.10
CA VAL A 618 -11.01 -2.53 -21.93
C VAL A 618 -12.52 -2.73 -21.84
N TYR A 619 -13.13 -2.07 -20.88
CA TYR A 619 -14.55 -2.15 -20.66
C TYR A 619 -15.14 -0.75 -20.38
N ILE A 620 -16.33 -0.46 -20.94
CA ILE A 620 -17.02 0.81 -20.75
C ILE A 620 -18.47 0.55 -20.36
N ASN A 621 -18.93 1.26 -19.33
CA ASN A 621 -20.33 1.25 -18.93
C ASN A 621 -20.84 2.67 -18.63
N PRO A 622 -22.15 2.94 -18.84
CA PRO A 622 -22.77 4.17 -18.39
C PRO A 622 -22.64 4.35 -16.87
N VAL A 623 -22.55 5.59 -16.40
CA VAL A 623 -22.75 5.92 -14.99
C VAL A 623 -24.23 5.92 -14.69
N GLU A 624 -24.66 5.03 -13.81
CA GLU A 624 -26.04 4.95 -13.32
C GLU A 624 -26.11 5.59 -11.94
N GLY A 625 -26.89 6.65 -11.78
CA GLY A 625 -27.05 7.36 -10.52
C GLY A 625 -26.04 8.45 -10.25
N GLU A 626 -25.96 8.90 -9.00
CA GLU A 626 -24.95 9.87 -8.57
C GLU A 626 -23.59 9.21 -8.46
N LEU A 627 -22.54 9.96 -8.85
CA LEU A 627 -21.17 9.57 -8.57
C LEU A 627 -20.98 9.59 -7.04
N ILE A 628 -20.82 8.41 -6.46
CA ILE A 628 -20.48 8.29 -5.04
C ILE A 628 -18.97 8.12 -4.98
N PRO A 629 -18.20 9.16 -4.68
CA PRO A 629 -16.79 8.99 -4.43
C PRO A 629 -16.63 8.15 -3.16
N SER A 630 -16.31 6.89 -3.30
CA SER A 630 -15.81 6.09 -2.20
C SER A 630 -14.38 6.54 -1.94
N MET A 631 -14.12 7.08 -0.77
CA MET A 631 -12.81 7.65 -0.41
C MET A 631 -11.81 6.58 0.06
N SER A 632 -11.83 5.37 -0.49
CA SER A 632 -10.74 4.44 -0.26
C SER A 632 -9.47 5.00 -0.87
N ARG A 633 -8.57 5.50 -0.06
CA ARG A 633 -7.31 6.10 -0.49
C ARG A 633 -6.31 5.08 -1.02
N VAL A 634 -6.64 3.80 -0.95
CA VAL A 634 -5.68 2.71 -1.01
C VAL A 634 -5.58 2.02 -2.36
N PHE A 635 -6.69 1.59 -2.91
CA PHE A 635 -6.73 0.83 -4.15
C PHE A 635 -7.65 1.49 -5.17
N GLY A 636 -7.20 2.64 -5.69
CA GLY A 636 -8.01 3.39 -6.62
C GLY A 636 -9.30 3.87 -5.99
N GLY A 637 -9.17 4.47 -4.86
CA GLY A 637 -10.07 5.12 -3.93
C GLY A 637 -11.39 5.66 -4.36
N TYR A 638 -11.82 5.48 -5.58
CA TYR A 638 -13.10 6.01 -6.04
C TYR A 638 -13.85 4.91 -6.75
N LYS A 639 -14.94 4.51 -6.12
CA LYS A 639 -16.02 3.86 -6.82
C LYS A 639 -16.79 4.96 -7.54
N PHE A 640 -16.70 4.99 -8.84
CA PHE A 640 -17.44 5.96 -9.67
C PHE A 640 -18.90 5.53 -9.92
N ASP A 641 -19.22 4.28 -9.61
CA ASP A 641 -20.56 3.72 -9.77
C ASP A 641 -20.84 2.66 -8.68
N ASN A 642 -22.06 2.16 -8.65
CA ASN A 642 -22.49 1.12 -7.70
C ASN A 642 -22.02 -0.30 -8.05
N LYS A 643 -21.13 -0.44 -9.05
CA LYS A 643 -20.61 -1.75 -9.45
C LYS A 643 -19.60 -2.29 -8.43
N SER A 644 -19.42 -3.60 -8.39
CA SER A 644 -18.43 -4.24 -7.53
C SER A 644 -17.00 -3.85 -7.93
N TYR A 645 -16.06 -3.92 -7.00
CA TYR A 645 -14.62 -3.84 -7.35
C TYR A 645 -14.26 -4.94 -8.34
N GLY A 646 -13.53 -4.56 -9.41
CA GLY A 646 -13.14 -5.47 -10.48
C GLY A 646 -14.23 -5.79 -11.50
N PHE A 647 -15.41 -5.13 -11.42
CA PHE A 647 -16.46 -5.27 -12.42
C PHE A 647 -15.95 -4.92 -13.83
N PRO A 648 -16.30 -5.68 -14.89
CA PRO A 648 -17.18 -6.85 -14.93
C PRO A 648 -16.47 -8.19 -14.72
N LEU A 649 -15.17 -8.17 -14.35
CA LEU A 649 -14.34 -9.38 -14.23
C LEU A 649 -14.35 -9.98 -12.80
N ASP A 650 -15.14 -9.43 -11.88
CA ASP A 650 -15.16 -9.84 -10.47
C ASP A 650 -15.91 -11.16 -10.21
N ARG A 651 -16.66 -11.68 -11.20
CA ARG A 651 -17.37 -12.97 -11.15
C ARG A 651 -17.62 -13.49 -12.56
N PRO A 652 -17.91 -14.80 -12.72
CA PRO A 652 -18.11 -15.40 -14.04
C PRO A 652 -19.21 -14.71 -14.86
N ALA A 653 -19.03 -14.67 -16.16
CA ALA A 653 -20.06 -14.29 -17.12
C ALA A 653 -20.65 -15.54 -17.76
N PHE A 654 -21.98 -15.69 -17.73
CA PHE A 654 -22.65 -16.86 -18.26
C PHE A 654 -23.00 -16.65 -19.76
N ASN A 655 -22.68 -17.66 -20.58
CA ASN A 655 -23.10 -17.79 -22.00
C ASN A 655 -22.61 -16.71 -22.99
N PHE A 656 -21.67 -15.85 -22.60
CA PHE A 656 -21.01 -14.96 -23.55
C PHE A 656 -19.57 -14.72 -23.08
N ARG A 657 -18.65 -14.80 -23.97
CA ARG A 657 -17.19 -14.78 -23.69
C ARG A 657 -16.67 -13.33 -23.58
N TYR A 658 -17.31 -12.47 -22.77
CA TYR A 658 -16.97 -11.05 -22.68
C TYR A 658 -16.83 -10.40 -24.07
N ALA A 659 -17.77 -10.71 -24.96
CA ALA A 659 -17.83 -10.17 -26.31
C ALA A 659 -19.06 -9.27 -26.47
N GLY A 660 -18.86 -7.97 -26.49
CA GLY A 660 -19.88 -6.95 -26.68
C GLY A 660 -19.28 -5.69 -27.30
N PRO A 661 -20.10 -4.77 -27.82
CA PRO A 661 -19.60 -3.55 -28.44
C PRO A 661 -18.84 -2.64 -27.49
N ASN A 662 -19.20 -2.67 -26.21
CA ASN A 662 -18.63 -1.83 -25.13
C ASN A 662 -17.41 -2.46 -24.47
N MET A 663 -16.83 -3.51 -25.04
CA MET A 663 -15.64 -4.17 -24.51
C MET A 663 -14.69 -4.62 -25.62
N MET A 664 -13.39 -4.65 -25.31
CA MET A 664 -12.34 -5.05 -26.24
C MET A 664 -11.20 -5.74 -25.50
N LEU A 665 -10.80 -6.92 -25.99
CA LEU A 665 -9.58 -7.62 -25.58
C LEU A 665 -8.50 -7.42 -26.64
N LYS A 666 -7.32 -6.96 -26.24
CA LYS A 666 -6.20 -6.69 -27.15
C LYS A 666 -4.91 -7.29 -26.66
N ASP A 667 -4.17 -7.93 -27.54
CA ASP A 667 -2.80 -8.36 -27.29
C ASP A 667 -1.85 -7.17 -27.35
N ILE A 668 -0.93 -7.11 -26.40
CA ILE A 668 0.11 -6.07 -26.31
C ILE A 668 1.46 -6.70 -25.99
N MET A 669 2.53 -5.93 -26.19
CA MET A 669 3.90 -6.36 -25.87
C MET A 669 4.52 -5.39 -24.89
N ILE A 670 5.17 -5.92 -23.84
CA ILE A 670 5.96 -5.13 -22.88
C ILE A 670 7.43 -5.49 -23.06
N TYR A 671 8.24 -4.47 -23.36
CA TYR A 671 9.67 -4.58 -23.61
C TYR A 671 10.46 -4.09 -22.38
N HIS A 672 11.51 -4.83 -22.03
CA HIS A 672 12.47 -4.38 -21.03
C HIS A 672 13.75 -3.92 -21.72
N LYS A 673 14.23 -2.72 -21.41
CA LYS A 673 15.47 -2.17 -21.95
C LYS A 673 16.52 -2.01 -20.84
N ASP A 674 17.76 -2.30 -21.18
CA ASP A 674 18.89 -1.97 -20.33
C ASP A 674 19.18 -0.45 -20.36
N GLU A 675 19.77 0.08 -19.30
CA GLU A 675 20.06 1.51 -19.13
C GLU A 675 20.89 2.08 -20.31
N THR A 676 21.82 1.28 -20.85
CA THR A 676 22.62 1.64 -22.02
C THR A 676 21.81 1.78 -23.30
N GLU A 677 20.73 1.03 -23.46
CA GLU A 677 19.85 1.08 -24.63
C GLU A 677 18.89 2.28 -24.61
N LEU A 678 18.58 2.81 -23.41
CA LEU A 678 17.79 4.04 -23.25
C LEU A 678 18.57 5.27 -23.69
N ASN A 679 19.84 5.36 -23.35
CA ASN A 679 20.71 6.49 -23.68
C ASN A 679 21.04 6.59 -25.18
N MET A 680 20.80 5.53 -25.97
CA MET A 680 20.98 5.52 -27.42
C MET A 680 19.75 5.98 -28.22
N THR A 681 18.61 6.19 -27.55
CA THR A 681 17.32 6.51 -28.19
C THR A 681 16.88 7.97 -28.03
N TYR A 682 17.70 8.84 -27.41
CA TYR A 682 17.49 10.28 -27.27
C TYR A 682 18.47 11.07 -28.11
#